data_f84e435b194e45d631aba217ea55622c
#
_entry.id   f84e435b194e45d631aba217ea55622c
#
_cell.length_a   1.000
_cell.length_b   1.000
_cell.length_c   1.000
_cell.angle_alpha   90.00
_cell.angle_beta   90.00
_cell.angle_gamma   90.00
#
_symmetry.space_group_name_H-M   'P 1'
#
loop_
_entity.id
_entity.type
_entity.pdbx_description
1 polymer ?
#
loop_
_entity_poly.entity_id
_entity_poly.type
_entity_poly.pdbx_seq_one_letter_code
_entity_poly.pdbx_strand_id
1 'polypeptide(L)'
;MSKFLTSLVFVLFSATLLAQPPAGMRMGAGGAANMNMGHFYGKIVDSKTNKGIEGVTVQISGNRFDTVTKKMISGVINTQITRANGDFSFDNLPVFGQFKLTFSALGYAKLEQNVTFGIKMPARGENAQAGAMQNMAGMIDKDLGNIKMEPDATDLGNVTVTSTAKPQFEMGIDRKIFNVDKNLVSAGQTATEIMKNIPALNVDVDGNVTLRNASPTIFIDGRPTTITLDQLPADIIEKVELITNPSAKFDASGGNAGILNIVLKKNKKVGYNGGLRTGIDSRARVNLGGDINIRQNKVNAFLSANFNQRKSISNSLTDRDNTFTTPSNVYTVGKSTNNGYFGFFRGGFDFLVDNRNTISVAANYNKGQFDNVNEQRVDSTVQNTFTGYNNILNNSRSNFENFGTQLSFKHNFARNGENISADANFNSSKNDNNSFVSTNTYKTDNTIKFPALLQQTIGNGTNKFYTLQTDYENPLTDDSKLELGARMAIRDFGNTSNQYRFDYGSNKYTLVPAISNRYKFNDQVYAAYATYSFKVKKFSYQLGLRAESSNYTGTLLKTTGVDSAQFKVNFPLSLFPSAFITYKMTDKEDLQLNYSRRVNRPNFFQLMPFPDYSDPQNINIGNAGLKPEFTNSFEVSYNNAYKRGANFLVTAFFKYSTNLITRYSYTGKNELNPADTNLVFYNSYINADNSITYGLELSNKMPVTKWWDLTLSANLFSAKINATIPGQNINNTARVSWFAKMNSSFKVTKTLSIQLSGDYQAKTVLPPGGGGGGRGGGMMWGGGMQGTAQGYNLPRYGIDIAIRKEWTWKNGKSGSLTLAMNDVFRTQLFQSYSESNFFQQTSQRRRDPQVLRLNFNFRFGKFDATLFKRKNNKADQGGGMDMMQQ
;
A
#
# COMPACT_ATOMS: atom_id res chain seq x y z
N MET A 1 25.75 -4.63 -16.76
CA MET A 1 24.33 -4.57 -17.15
C MET A 1 24.00 -5.37 -18.41
N SER A 2 24.77 -5.27 -19.51
CA SER A 2 24.47 -6.01 -20.77
C SER A 2 24.57 -7.53 -20.62
N LYS A 3 25.56 -8.07 -19.90
CA LYS A 3 25.71 -9.52 -19.68
C LYS A 3 24.64 -10.16 -18.77
N PHE A 4 23.97 -9.38 -17.95
CA PHE A 4 22.88 -9.86 -17.06
C PHE A 4 21.52 -9.88 -17.78
N LEU A 5 21.32 -8.97 -18.71
CA LEU A 5 20.10 -8.95 -19.55
C LEU A 5 20.08 -10.13 -20.53
N THR A 6 21.24 -10.48 -21.09
CA THR A 6 21.38 -11.66 -21.96
C THR A 6 21.21 -12.97 -21.21
N SER A 7 21.65 -13.06 -19.94
CA SER A 7 21.42 -14.25 -19.10
C SER A 7 19.96 -14.38 -18.67
N LEU A 8 19.26 -13.27 -18.44
CA LEU A 8 17.83 -13.29 -18.06
C LEU A 8 16.93 -13.67 -19.25
N VAL A 9 17.27 -13.22 -20.46
CA VAL A 9 16.60 -13.62 -21.70
C VAL A 9 16.85 -15.11 -21.98
N PHE A 10 18.03 -15.62 -21.66
CA PHE A 10 18.35 -17.07 -21.81
C PHE A 10 17.60 -17.94 -20.78
N VAL A 11 17.38 -17.46 -19.54
CA VAL A 11 16.60 -18.18 -18.54
C VAL A 11 15.10 -18.16 -18.88
N LEU A 12 14.57 -17.09 -19.47
CA LEU A 12 13.21 -17.05 -19.99
C LEU A 12 13.00 -17.92 -21.25
N PHE A 13 14.04 -18.07 -22.08
CA PHE A 13 14.02 -18.98 -23.24
C PHE A 13 14.25 -20.44 -22.85
N SER A 14 15.03 -20.72 -21.78
CA SER A 14 15.22 -22.08 -21.30
C SER A 14 14.02 -22.64 -20.51
N ALA A 15 13.19 -21.78 -19.94
CA ALA A 15 11.93 -22.23 -19.30
C ALA A 15 10.89 -22.71 -20.32
N THR A 16 10.99 -22.30 -21.59
CA THR A 16 10.16 -22.85 -22.66
C THR A 16 10.68 -24.17 -23.21
N LEU A 17 11.95 -24.54 -22.92
CA LEU A 17 12.56 -25.80 -23.36
C LEU A 17 12.38 -26.97 -22.38
N LEU A 18 11.92 -26.70 -21.13
CA LEU A 18 11.63 -27.75 -20.14
C LEU A 18 10.17 -28.22 -20.15
N ALA A 19 9.34 -27.74 -21.09
CA ALA A 19 8.02 -28.28 -21.36
C ALA A 19 8.01 -29.34 -22.48
N GLN A 20 9.12 -29.99 -22.72
CA GLN A 20 9.14 -31.18 -23.58
C GLN A 20 8.66 -32.40 -22.77
N PRO A 21 7.69 -33.16 -23.26
CA PRO A 21 7.34 -34.44 -22.66
C PRO A 21 8.55 -35.40 -22.78
N PRO A 22 8.73 -36.32 -21.83
CA PRO A 22 9.88 -37.22 -21.86
C PRO A 22 9.88 -38.01 -23.15
N ALA A 23 11.00 -37.92 -23.90
CA ALA A 23 11.29 -38.73 -25.07
C ALA A 23 11.46 -40.18 -24.62
N GLY A 24 10.46 -41.01 -24.88
CA GLY A 24 10.56 -42.42 -24.55
C GLY A 24 9.29 -43.25 -24.69
N MET A 25 8.40 -42.90 -25.60
CA MET A 25 7.37 -43.87 -26.00
C MET A 25 7.65 -44.35 -27.44
N ARG A 26 8.33 -45.50 -27.54
CA ARG A 26 8.31 -46.32 -28.75
C ARG A 26 6.88 -46.74 -29.05
N MET A 27 6.30 -46.23 -30.10
CA MET A 27 5.04 -46.74 -30.64
C MET A 27 5.25 -48.14 -31.16
N GLY A 28 4.81 -49.14 -30.38
CA GLY A 28 4.54 -50.47 -30.89
C GLY A 28 3.31 -50.40 -31.79
N ALA A 29 3.43 -50.99 -32.98
CA ALA A 29 2.31 -51.17 -33.93
C ALA A 29 1.27 -52.09 -33.30
N GLY A 30 0.19 -51.49 -32.79
CA GLY A 30 -0.95 -52.26 -32.27
C GLY A 30 -1.83 -51.45 -31.35
N GLY A 31 -2.92 -50.91 -31.85
CA GLY A 31 -4.02 -50.36 -31.05
C GLY A 31 -4.25 -48.88 -31.22
N ALA A 32 -5.44 -48.48 -31.59
CA ALA A 32 -5.96 -47.10 -31.54
C ALA A 32 -6.09 -46.70 -30.06
N ALA A 33 -4.95 -46.39 -29.44
CA ALA A 33 -4.84 -45.97 -28.06
C ALA A 33 -5.23 -44.49 -27.94
N ASN A 34 -6.32 -44.23 -27.27
CA ASN A 34 -6.78 -43.05 -26.58
C ASN A 34 -6.21 -41.72 -27.11
N MET A 35 -6.73 -41.22 -28.22
CA MET A 35 -6.54 -39.83 -28.68
C MET A 35 -7.52 -38.87 -27.98
N ASN A 36 -7.77 -39.04 -26.71
CA ASN A 36 -8.61 -38.16 -25.92
C ASN A 36 -7.76 -37.10 -25.22
N MET A 37 -7.19 -36.19 -26.02
CA MET A 37 -6.37 -35.06 -25.52
C MET A 37 -7.03 -33.70 -25.81
N GLY A 38 -8.23 -33.69 -26.38
CA GLY A 38 -8.95 -32.49 -26.77
C GLY A 38 -9.55 -31.79 -25.53
N HIS A 39 -9.50 -30.45 -25.54
CA HIS A 39 -10.03 -29.62 -24.51
C HIS A 39 -10.85 -28.46 -25.12
N PHE A 40 -12.14 -28.36 -24.76
CA PHE A 40 -12.97 -27.20 -25.01
C PHE A 40 -13.25 -26.45 -23.73
N TYR A 41 -13.11 -25.15 -23.77
CA TYR A 41 -13.52 -24.29 -22.68
C TYR A 41 -14.12 -22.99 -23.19
N GLY A 42 -14.90 -22.32 -22.33
CA GLY A 42 -15.56 -21.08 -22.69
C GLY A 42 -16.35 -20.53 -21.52
N LYS A 43 -17.17 -19.54 -21.82
CA LYS A 43 -17.99 -18.86 -20.84
C LYS A 43 -19.39 -18.61 -21.35
N ILE A 44 -20.39 -18.93 -20.55
CA ILE A 44 -21.79 -18.64 -20.83
C ILE A 44 -22.14 -17.27 -20.22
N VAL A 45 -22.70 -16.40 -21.06
CA VAL A 45 -23.06 -15.05 -20.62
C VAL A 45 -24.49 -14.71 -21.08
N ASP A 46 -25.18 -13.93 -20.29
CA ASP A 46 -26.47 -13.36 -20.61
C ASP A 46 -26.35 -12.38 -21.79
N SER A 47 -27.17 -12.50 -22.82
CA SER A 47 -27.05 -11.71 -24.06
C SER A 47 -27.31 -10.22 -23.86
N LYS A 48 -28.09 -9.81 -22.85
CA LYS A 48 -28.46 -8.43 -22.55
C LYS A 48 -27.50 -7.75 -21.58
N THR A 49 -27.10 -8.49 -20.51
CA THR A 49 -26.26 -7.94 -19.45
C THR A 49 -24.80 -8.30 -19.59
N ASN A 50 -24.49 -9.30 -20.45
CA ASN A 50 -23.15 -9.88 -20.64
C ASN A 50 -22.50 -10.40 -19.34
N LYS A 51 -23.31 -10.72 -18.32
CA LYS A 51 -22.87 -11.38 -17.11
C LYS A 51 -22.75 -12.88 -17.32
N GLY A 52 -21.75 -13.49 -16.66
CA GLY A 52 -21.69 -14.93 -16.56
C GLY A 52 -22.96 -15.49 -15.92
N ILE A 53 -23.52 -16.55 -16.49
CA ILE A 53 -24.70 -17.22 -15.96
C ILE A 53 -24.23 -18.42 -15.16
N GLU A 54 -24.55 -18.41 -13.88
CA GLU A 54 -24.33 -19.53 -12.95
C GLU A 54 -25.40 -20.60 -13.15
N GLY A 55 -25.03 -21.87 -12.99
CA GLY A 55 -26.01 -22.96 -12.99
C GLY A 55 -26.47 -23.38 -14.38
N VAL A 56 -25.83 -22.95 -15.46
CA VAL A 56 -26.16 -23.42 -16.82
C VAL A 56 -25.67 -24.87 -16.96
N THR A 57 -26.54 -25.77 -17.29
CA THR A 57 -26.15 -27.11 -17.70
C THR A 57 -25.59 -27.09 -19.10
N VAL A 58 -24.31 -27.41 -19.25
CA VAL A 58 -23.57 -27.53 -20.49
C VAL A 58 -23.35 -29.00 -20.78
N GLN A 59 -23.92 -29.49 -21.86
CA GLN A 59 -23.80 -30.88 -22.27
C GLN A 59 -23.06 -30.96 -23.60
N ILE A 60 -21.99 -31.78 -23.64
CA ILE A 60 -21.28 -32.10 -24.88
C ILE A 60 -21.69 -33.50 -25.37
N SER A 61 -22.14 -33.60 -26.59
CA SER A 61 -22.48 -34.86 -27.27
C SER A 61 -21.67 -34.98 -28.56
N GLY A 62 -21.41 -36.21 -28.93
CA GLY A 62 -20.63 -36.56 -30.11
C GLY A 62 -20.49 -38.05 -30.30
N ASN A 63 -19.76 -38.47 -31.33
CA ASN A 63 -19.46 -39.84 -31.58
C ASN A 63 -18.30 -40.33 -30.72
N ARG A 64 -18.52 -41.37 -29.91
CA ARG A 64 -17.45 -42.02 -29.17
C ARG A 64 -17.36 -43.48 -29.56
N PHE A 65 -16.14 -44.05 -29.53
CA PHE A 65 -15.94 -45.47 -29.76
C PHE A 65 -16.27 -46.23 -28.48
N ASP A 66 -17.23 -47.14 -28.58
CA ASP A 66 -17.57 -48.05 -27.49
C ASP A 66 -16.63 -49.24 -27.52
N THR A 67 -15.86 -49.42 -26.49
CA THR A 67 -14.87 -50.50 -26.36
C THR A 67 -15.51 -51.90 -26.19
N VAL A 68 -16.75 -51.96 -25.75
CA VAL A 68 -17.51 -53.19 -25.54
C VAL A 68 -18.13 -53.68 -26.84
N THR A 69 -18.86 -52.81 -27.55
CA THR A 69 -19.58 -53.15 -28.80
C THR A 69 -18.69 -52.95 -30.03
N LYS A 70 -17.49 -52.37 -29.90
CA LYS A 70 -16.55 -52.01 -30.99
C LYS A 70 -17.18 -51.14 -32.11
N LYS A 71 -18.22 -50.38 -31.76
CA LYS A 71 -18.92 -49.49 -32.71
C LYS A 71 -18.85 -48.05 -32.27
N MET A 72 -18.94 -47.12 -33.23
CA MET A 72 -19.14 -45.71 -32.96
C MET A 72 -20.59 -45.45 -32.53
N ILE A 73 -20.74 -44.95 -31.29
CA ILE A 73 -22.06 -44.65 -30.71
C ILE A 73 -22.14 -43.13 -30.54
N SER A 74 -23.23 -42.53 -31.07
CA SER A 74 -23.52 -41.12 -30.82
C SER A 74 -24.26 -40.96 -29.49
N GLY A 75 -23.77 -40.07 -28.63
CA GLY A 75 -24.38 -39.86 -27.32
C GLY A 75 -23.72 -38.73 -26.55
N VAL A 76 -24.20 -38.54 -25.32
CA VAL A 76 -23.60 -37.56 -24.41
C VAL A 76 -22.26 -38.09 -23.96
N ILE A 77 -21.22 -37.24 -24.16
CA ILE A 77 -19.85 -37.53 -23.73
C ILE A 77 -19.62 -37.04 -22.31
N ASN A 78 -20.05 -35.80 -22.00
CA ASN A 78 -19.90 -35.19 -20.69
C ASN A 78 -20.99 -34.15 -20.44
N THR A 79 -21.24 -33.83 -19.16
CA THR A 79 -22.18 -32.78 -18.75
C THR A 79 -21.54 -32.03 -17.59
N GLN A 80 -21.60 -30.72 -17.61
CA GLN A 80 -21.08 -29.85 -16.57
C GLN A 80 -22.07 -28.72 -16.28
N ILE A 81 -22.05 -28.20 -15.05
CA ILE A 81 -22.82 -27.03 -14.64
C ILE A 81 -21.84 -25.84 -14.55
N THR A 82 -22.24 -24.72 -15.16
CA THR A 82 -21.39 -23.51 -15.09
C THR A 82 -21.30 -22.97 -13.67
N ARG A 83 -20.11 -22.48 -13.36
CA ARG A 83 -19.82 -21.84 -12.08
C ARG A 83 -20.43 -20.43 -12.00
N ALA A 84 -20.33 -19.78 -10.83
CA ALA A 84 -20.84 -18.43 -10.58
C ALA A 84 -20.37 -17.35 -11.58
N ASN A 85 -19.26 -17.58 -12.27
CA ASN A 85 -18.72 -16.72 -13.31
C ASN A 85 -19.13 -17.11 -14.75
N GLY A 86 -19.88 -18.20 -14.90
CA GLY A 86 -20.34 -18.73 -16.18
C GLY A 86 -19.33 -19.59 -16.93
N ASP A 87 -18.17 -19.92 -16.36
CA ASP A 87 -17.14 -20.72 -17.02
C ASP A 87 -17.52 -22.22 -17.07
N PHE A 88 -17.15 -22.88 -18.19
CA PHE A 88 -17.19 -24.33 -18.37
C PHE A 88 -15.92 -24.83 -19.04
N SER A 89 -15.58 -26.12 -18.85
CA SER A 89 -14.34 -26.72 -19.34
C SER A 89 -14.50 -28.23 -19.48
N PHE A 90 -14.31 -28.74 -20.67
CA PHE A 90 -14.35 -30.18 -20.97
C PHE A 90 -12.98 -30.68 -21.39
N ASP A 91 -12.42 -31.54 -20.58
CA ASP A 91 -11.11 -32.17 -20.80
C ASP A 91 -11.28 -33.59 -21.38
N ASN A 92 -10.21 -34.15 -21.87
CA ASN A 92 -10.13 -35.55 -22.34
C ASN A 92 -11.15 -35.90 -23.46
N LEU A 93 -11.37 -34.94 -24.38
CA LEU A 93 -12.24 -35.17 -25.51
C LEU A 93 -11.48 -35.80 -26.69
N PRO A 94 -12.16 -36.63 -27.49
CA PRO A 94 -11.59 -37.09 -28.75
C PRO A 94 -11.23 -35.93 -29.65
N VAL A 95 -10.01 -35.93 -30.21
CA VAL A 95 -9.56 -34.83 -31.06
C VAL A 95 -10.17 -34.81 -32.46
N PHE A 96 -10.72 -35.93 -32.90
CA PHE A 96 -11.42 -36.10 -34.16
C PHE A 96 -12.92 -36.20 -33.97
N GLY A 97 -13.67 -35.51 -34.83
CA GLY A 97 -15.13 -35.57 -34.84
C GLY A 97 -15.81 -34.22 -34.71
N GLN A 98 -17.10 -34.26 -34.85
CA GLN A 98 -17.98 -33.11 -34.60
C GLN A 98 -18.68 -33.33 -33.26
N PHE A 99 -18.72 -32.26 -32.46
CA PHE A 99 -19.40 -32.24 -31.19
C PHE A 99 -20.51 -31.22 -31.21
N LYS A 100 -21.57 -31.54 -30.47
CA LYS A 100 -22.69 -30.64 -30.26
C LYS A 100 -22.70 -30.25 -28.78
N LEU A 101 -22.57 -28.97 -28.50
CA LEU A 101 -22.79 -28.39 -27.19
C LEU A 101 -24.23 -27.94 -27.05
N THR A 102 -24.87 -28.34 -25.95
CA THR A 102 -26.22 -27.93 -25.58
C THR A 102 -26.16 -27.17 -24.26
N PHE A 103 -26.72 -25.98 -24.23
CA PHE A 103 -26.76 -25.12 -23.07
C PHE A 103 -28.21 -24.94 -22.60
N SER A 104 -28.49 -25.21 -21.33
CA SER A 104 -29.82 -25.05 -20.74
C SER A 104 -29.74 -24.46 -19.33
N ALA A 105 -30.56 -23.44 -19.08
CA ALA A 105 -30.68 -22.80 -17.76
C ALA A 105 -32.10 -22.30 -17.54
N LEU A 106 -32.56 -22.28 -16.30
CA LEU A 106 -33.87 -21.75 -15.94
C LEU A 106 -33.94 -20.24 -16.30
N GLY A 107 -34.98 -19.84 -17.05
CA GLY A 107 -35.18 -18.47 -17.50
C GLY A 107 -34.39 -18.07 -18.73
N TYR A 108 -33.75 -19.01 -19.45
CA TYR A 108 -33.03 -18.80 -20.69
C TYR A 108 -33.46 -19.74 -21.77
N ALA A 109 -33.50 -19.26 -23.03
CA ALA A 109 -33.75 -20.11 -24.16
C ALA A 109 -32.63 -21.13 -24.33
N LYS A 110 -33.00 -22.39 -24.61
CA LYS A 110 -32.03 -23.45 -24.88
C LYS A 110 -31.20 -23.09 -26.10
N LEU A 111 -29.87 -23.20 -25.99
CA LEU A 111 -28.93 -22.92 -27.06
C LEU A 111 -28.16 -24.18 -27.47
N GLU A 112 -27.97 -24.39 -28.77
CA GLU A 112 -27.20 -25.51 -29.30
C GLU A 112 -26.11 -24.97 -30.25
N GLN A 113 -24.88 -25.49 -30.15
CA GLN A 113 -23.76 -25.07 -30.98
C GLN A 113 -22.90 -26.27 -31.40
N ASN A 114 -22.62 -26.39 -32.71
CA ASN A 114 -21.70 -27.42 -33.20
C ASN A 114 -20.27 -26.91 -33.08
N VAL A 115 -19.35 -27.72 -32.56
CA VAL A 115 -17.95 -27.41 -32.37
C VAL A 115 -17.03 -28.54 -32.82
N THR A 116 -15.87 -28.22 -33.29
CA THR A 116 -14.86 -29.18 -33.76
C THR A 116 -13.47 -28.65 -33.51
N PHE A 117 -12.48 -29.49 -33.29
CA PHE A 117 -11.07 -29.11 -33.25
C PHE A 117 -10.52 -28.75 -34.65
N GLY A 118 -11.21 -29.08 -35.72
CA GLY A 118 -10.80 -28.77 -37.11
C GLY A 118 -9.68 -29.68 -37.63
N ILE A 119 -9.35 -30.73 -36.92
CA ILE A 119 -8.29 -31.69 -37.27
C ILE A 119 -8.88 -32.73 -38.22
N LYS A 120 -8.36 -32.87 -39.45
CA LYS A 120 -8.74 -33.91 -40.41
C LYS A 120 -7.89 -35.16 -40.19
N MET A 121 -8.50 -36.34 -40.24
CA MET A 121 -7.72 -37.57 -40.22
C MET A 121 -6.85 -37.63 -41.48
N PRO A 122 -5.51 -37.90 -41.36
CA PRO A 122 -4.70 -38.14 -42.55
C PRO A 122 -5.23 -39.37 -43.35
N ALA A 123 -5.26 -39.26 -44.63
CA ALA A 123 -5.61 -40.37 -45.52
C ALA A 123 -4.60 -41.52 -45.31
N ARG A 124 -5.12 -42.76 -45.33
CA ARG A 124 -4.32 -43.97 -45.11
C ARG A 124 -3.21 -44.08 -46.19
N GLY A 125 -1.96 -43.70 -45.87
CA GLY A 125 -0.83 -43.80 -46.79
C GLY A 125 0.10 -42.58 -46.83
N GLU A 126 -0.18 -41.47 -46.15
CA GLU A 126 0.75 -40.33 -46.12
C GLU A 126 1.62 -40.35 -44.86
N ASN A 127 2.94 -40.31 -45.08
CA ASN A 127 3.95 -40.21 -44.01
C ASN A 127 3.76 -38.85 -43.26
N ALA A 128 3.32 -38.90 -42.03
CA ALA A 128 3.23 -37.73 -41.19
C ALA A 128 4.67 -37.19 -40.89
N GLN A 129 5.04 -36.08 -41.51
CA GLN A 129 6.26 -35.36 -41.19
C GLN A 129 6.17 -34.78 -39.75
N ALA A 130 7.27 -34.84 -39.03
CA ALA A 130 7.42 -34.41 -37.65
C ALA A 130 6.98 -32.93 -37.38
N GLY A 131 6.85 -32.10 -38.42
CA GLY A 131 6.35 -30.73 -38.30
C GLY A 131 4.82 -30.58 -38.07
N ALA A 132 4.04 -31.64 -38.40
CA ALA A 132 2.59 -31.63 -38.19
C ALA A 132 2.19 -31.79 -36.70
N MET A 133 3.01 -32.45 -35.87
CA MET A 133 2.74 -32.65 -34.46
C MET A 133 2.90 -31.38 -33.62
N GLN A 134 3.78 -30.48 -33.98
CA GLN A 134 4.00 -29.24 -33.21
C GLN A 134 2.85 -28.24 -33.40
N ASN A 135 2.15 -28.27 -34.52
CA ASN A 135 0.94 -27.49 -34.76
C ASN A 135 -0.33 -28.10 -34.13
N MET A 136 -0.34 -29.37 -33.79
CA MET A 136 -1.50 -30.04 -33.19
C MET A 136 -1.73 -29.61 -31.73
N ALA A 137 -0.69 -29.34 -30.97
CA ALA A 137 -0.83 -28.96 -29.54
C ALA A 137 -1.68 -27.69 -29.33
N GLY A 138 -1.59 -26.71 -30.22
CA GLY A 138 -2.43 -25.50 -30.18
C GLY A 138 -3.85 -25.68 -30.74
N MET A 139 -4.12 -26.75 -31.49
CA MET A 139 -5.43 -27.04 -32.07
C MET A 139 -6.35 -27.86 -31.16
N ILE A 140 -5.75 -28.62 -30.22
CA ILE A 140 -6.49 -29.47 -29.28
C ILE A 140 -6.98 -28.73 -28.02
N ASP A 141 -6.51 -27.52 -27.79
CA ASP A 141 -6.89 -26.66 -26.66
C ASP A 141 -7.66 -25.44 -27.21
N LYS A 142 -9.00 -25.56 -27.31
CA LYS A 142 -9.83 -24.61 -28.04
C LYS A 142 -10.71 -23.78 -27.11
N ASP A 143 -10.48 -22.47 -27.11
CA ASP A 143 -11.36 -21.49 -26.49
C ASP A 143 -12.58 -21.22 -27.37
N LEU A 144 -13.78 -21.50 -26.87
CA LEU A 144 -15.07 -21.24 -27.52
C LEU A 144 -15.57 -19.81 -27.28
N GLY A 145 -14.83 -19.03 -26.50
CA GLY A 145 -15.13 -17.62 -26.18
C GLY A 145 -16.35 -17.46 -25.26
N ASN A 146 -17.03 -16.33 -25.45
CA ASN A 146 -18.25 -16.03 -24.70
C ASN A 146 -19.48 -16.43 -25.50
N ILE A 147 -20.19 -17.42 -25.01
CA ILE A 147 -21.43 -17.94 -25.61
C ILE A 147 -22.59 -17.19 -24.97
N LYS A 148 -23.41 -16.52 -25.78
CA LYS A 148 -24.53 -15.69 -25.31
C LYS A 148 -25.81 -16.50 -25.28
N MET A 149 -26.46 -16.57 -24.11
CA MET A 149 -27.83 -17.11 -23.99
C MET A 149 -28.82 -15.95 -23.87
N GLU A 150 -29.95 -16.11 -24.58
CA GLU A 150 -31.04 -15.14 -24.52
C GLU A 150 -32.00 -15.50 -23.39
N PRO A 151 -32.38 -14.49 -22.54
CA PRO A 151 -33.42 -14.70 -21.54
C PRO A 151 -34.73 -15.11 -22.22
N ASP A 152 -35.36 -16.15 -21.72
CA ASP A 152 -36.69 -16.56 -22.17
C ASP A 152 -37.72 -15.52 -21.68
N ALA A 153 -38.58 -15.04 -22.57
CA ALA A 153 -39.50 -13.92 -22.30
C ALA A 153 -40.71 -14.32 -21.44
N THR A 154 -40.82 -15.54 -20.96
CA THR A 154 -41.89 -15.97 -20.05
C THR A 154 -41.59 -15.54 -18.62
N ASP A 155 -42.20 -14.44 -18.26
CA ASP A 155 -42.57 -13.86 -16.94
C ASP A 155 -41.84 -14.40 -15.71
N LEU A 156 -40.74 -13.77 -15.37
CA LEU A 156 -40.18 -13.83 -14.01
C LEU A 156 -40.45 -12.50 -13.31
N GLY A 157 -41.39 -12.56 -12.37
CA GLY A 157 -41.72 -11.46 -11.49
C GLY A 157 -40.46 -10.80 -10.90
N ASN A 158 -40.51 -9.49 -10.74
CA ASN A 158 -39.45 -8.59 -10.23
C ASN A 158 -38.57 -9.21 -9.15
N VAL A 159 -37.45 -9.80 -9.52
CA VAL A 159 -36.35 -10.07 -8.59
C VAL A 159 -35.60 -8.75 -8.44
N THR A 160 -35.93 -8.05 -7.37
CA THR A 160 -35.14 -6.89 -6.93
C THR A 160 -33.78 -7.41 -6.46
N VAL A 161 -32.78 -7.39 -7.34
CA VAL A 161 -31.38 -7.62 -6.95
C VAL A 161 -30.98 -6.45 -6.07
N THR A 162 -31.19 -6.56 -4.77
CA THR A 162 -30.57 -5.70 -3.79
C THR A 162 -29.07 -6.01 -3.82
N SER A 163 -28.32 -5.21 -4.58
CA SER A 163 -26.87 -5.14 -4.45
C SER A 163 -26.56 -4.95 -2.97
N THR A 164 -26.05 -5.98 -2.31
CA THR A 164 -25.55 -5.87 -0.94
C THR A 164 -24.37 -4.89 -1.00
N ALA A 165 -24.57 -3.68 -0.49
CA ALA A 165 -23.52 -2.70 -0.40
C ALA A 165 -22.35 -3.32 0.38
N LYS A 166 -21.14 -3.32 -0.22
CA LYS A 166 -19.93 -3.81 0.47
C LYS A 166 -19.85 -3.18 1.85
N PRO A 167 -19.54 -3.93 2.88
CA PRO A 167 -19.36 -3.37 4.22
C PRO A 167 -18.20 -2.37 4.20
N GLN A 168 -18.23 -1.39 5.10
CA GLN A 168 -17.12 -0.42 5.23
C GLN A 168 -15.83 -1.10 5.68
N PHE A 169 -15.96 -2.20 6.40
CA PHE A 169 -14.87 -2.97 6.95
C PHE A 169 -15.07 -4.46 6.65
N GLU A 170 -14.04 -5.12 6.14
CA GLU A 170 -14.03 -6.55 5.79
C GLU A 170 -12.78 -7.22 6.33
N MET A 171 -12.89 -8.51 6.68
CA MET A 171 -11.75 -9.33 7.11
C MET A 171 -11.33 -10.27 5.99
N GLY A 172 -10.03 -10.28 5.68
CA GLY A 172 -9.38 -11.33 4.92
C GLY A 172 -8.53 -12.23 5.82
N ILE A 173 -7.97 -13.31 5.29
CA ILE A 173 -7.11 -14.24 6.05
C ILE A 173 -5.90 -13.51 6.66
N ASP A 174 -5.28 -12.61 5.90
CA ASP A 174 -4.03 -11.94 6.26
C ASP A 174 -4.17 -10.40 6.35
N ARG A 175 -5.39 -9.86 6.19
CA ARG A 175 -5.60 -8.40 6.11
C ARG A 175 -6.97 -7.94 6.59
N LYS A 176 -7.00 -6.70 7.06
CA LYS A 176 -8.21 -5.96 7.37
C LYS A 176 -8.45 -4.94 6.26
N ILE A 177 -9.64 -4.90 5.67
CA ILE A 177 -9.97 -4.07 4.50
C ILE A 177 -10.92 -2.96 4.91
N PHE A 178 -10.56 -1.71 4.61
CA PHE A 178 -11.39 -0.54 4.81
C PHE A 178 -11.82 0.05 3.46
N ASN A 179 -13.12 0.04 3.16
CA ASN A 179 -13.69 0.56 1.92
C ASN A 179 -13.89 2.09 2.02
N VAL A 180 -13.08 2.84 1.27
CA VAL A 180 -13.01 4.32 1.35
C VAL A 180 -14.25 5.00 0.80
N ASP A 181 -14.91 4.46 -0.21
CA ASP A 181 -16.11 5.04 -0.84
C ASP A 181 -17.26 5.30 0.15
N LYS A 182 -17.22 4.70 1.33
CA LYS A 182 -18.22 4.87 2.39
C LYS A 182 -17.89 6.01 3.36
N ASN A 183 -16.72 6.62 3.26
CA ASN A 183 -16.31 7.72 4.13
C ASN A 183 -16.55 9.07 3.44
N LEU A 184 -17.46 9.86 3.98
CA LEU A 184 -17.85 11.17 3.44
C LEU A 184 -16.90 12.29 3.87
N VAL A 185 -16.28 12.15 5.04
CA VAL A 185 -15.44 13.21 5.64
C VAL A 185 -14.15 13.43 4.83
N SER A 186 -13.66 12.41 4.14
CA SER A 186 -12.42 12.50 3.36
C SER A 186 -12.59 12.91 1.89
N ALA A 187 -13.78 13.28 1.46
CA ALA A 187 -14.02 13.74 0.09
C ALA A 187 -13.21 15.00 -0.23
N GLY A 188 -12.52 15.01 -1.37
CA GLY A 188 -11.67 16.12 -1.81
C GLY A 188 -10.37 16.33 -1.03
N GLN A 189 -9.94 15.34 -0.27
CA GLN A 189 -8.73 15.38 0.54
C GLN A 189 -7.61 14.49 -0.02
N THR A 190 -6.53 14.34 0.76
CA THR A 190 -5.43 13.40 0.47
C THR A 190 -5.63 12.07 1.20
N ALA A 191 -4.83 11.07 0.85
CA ALA A 191 -4.84 9.78 1.53
C ALA A 191 -4.57 9.90 3.02
N THR A 192 -3.73 10.84 3.45
CA THR A 192 -3.45 11.10 4.88
C THR A 192 -4.71 11.34 5.69
N GLU A 193 -5.69 12.08 5.13
CA GLU A 193 -6.93 12.38 5.83
C GLU A 193 -7.86 11.15 5.91
N ILE A 194 -7.80 10.26 4.91
CA ILE A 194 -8.48 8.96 5.00
C ILE A 194 -7.95 8.15 6.18
N MET A 195 -6.62 8.14 6.36
CA MET A 195 -5.99 7.34 7.42
C MET A 195 -6.46 7.74 8.82
N LYS A 196 -6.85 9.00 9.04
CA LYS A 196 -7.44 9.44 10.32
C LYS A 196 -8.72 8.67 10.67
N ASN A 197 -9.48 8.27 9.67
CA ASN A 197 -10.78 7.59 9.84
C ASN A 197 -10.68 6.06 9.86
N ILE A 198 -9.49 5.51 9.59
CA ILE A 198 -9.30 4.06 9.58
C ILE A 198 -9.07 3.56 11.01
N PRO A 199 -9.78 2.50 11.45
CA PRO A 199 -9.49 1.82 12.70
C PRO A 199 -8.03 1.37 12.77
N ALA A 200 -7.46 1.29 13.96
CA ALA A 200 -6.09 0.87 14.23
C ALA A 200 -4.96 1.81 13.74
N LEU A 201 -5.23 2.80 12.89
CA LEU A 201 -4.23 3.79 12.50
C LEU A 201 -4.30 5.03 13.40
N ASN A 202 -3.14 5.59 13.70
CA ASN A 202 -3.01 6.90 14.31
C ASN A 202 -2.24 7.82 13.35
N VAL A 203 -2.66 9.09 13.26
CA VAL A 203 -2.03 10.10 12.39
C VAL A 203 -1.60 11.26 13.25
N ASP A 204 -0.30 11.58 13.19
CA ASP A 204 0.26 12.71 13.92
C ASP A 204 -0.02 14.06 13.23
N VAL A 205 0.48 15.15 13.84
CA VAL A 205 0.30 16.52 13.30
C VAL A 205 1.00 16.71 11.97
N ASP A 206 2.05 15.99 11.68
CA ASP A 206 2.81 16.07 10.43
C ASP A 206 2.22 15.19 9.32
N GLY A 207 1.22 14.39 9.65
CA GLY A 207 0.57 13.46 8.73
C GLY A 207 1.24 12.10 8.66
N ASN A 208 2.17 11.80 9.57
CA ASN A 208 2.77 10.48 9.67
C ASN A 208 1.76 9.49 10.25
N VAL A 209 1.68 8.35 9.60
CA VAL A 209 0.75 7.29 10.01
C VAL A 209 1.50 6.25 10.83
N THR A 210 0.94 5.90 11.96
CA THR A 210 1.41 4.79 12.78
C THR A 210 0.32 3.73 12.95
N LEU A 211 0.75 2.48 12.98
CA LEU A 211 -0.05 1.31 13.26
C LEU A 211 0.59 0.62 14.46
N ARG A 212 -0.16 0.51 15.57
CA ARG A 212 0.38 -0.05 16.83
C ARG A 212 1.66 0.67 17.29
N ASN A 213 1.66 1.98 17.23
CA ASN A 213 2.78 2.86 17.60
C ASN A 213 4.08 2.68 16.79
N ALA A 214 4.00 2.10 15.59
CA ALA A 214 5.13 1.98 14.67
C ALA A 214 4.72 2.39 13.24
N SER A 215 5.66 2.88 12.43
CA SER A 215 5.37 3.31 11.05
C SER A 215 5.23 2.12 10.11
N PRO A 216 4.07 1.93 9.43
CA PRO A 216 3.88 0.86 8.47
C PRO A 216 4.62 1.13 7.16
N THR A 217 4.93 0.08 6.41
CA THR A 217 5.40 0.23 5.04
C THR A 217 4.22 0.53 4.12
N ILE A 218 4.30 1.62 3.33
CA ILE A 218 3.24 2.04 2.43
C ILE A 218 3.36 1.33 1.09
N PHE A 219 2.26 0.72 0.64
CA PHE A 219 2.14 0.09 -0.67
C PHE A 219 0.98 0.74 -1.45
N ILE A 220 1.11 0.77 -2.78
CA ILE A 220 0.02 1.08 -3.70
C ILE A 220 -0.21 -0.13 -4.61
N ASP A 221 -1.44 -0.62 -4.69
CA ASP A 221 -1.82 -1.79 -5.48
C ASP A 221 -0.91 -3.03 -5.19
N GLY A 222 -0.54 -3.22 -3.92
CA GLY A 222 0.28 -4.34 -3.45
C GLY A 222 1.79 -4.17 -3.67
N ARG A 223 2.27 -2.96 -3.99
CA ARG A 223 3.69 -2.67 -4.29
C ARG A 223 4.21 -1.49 -3.51
N PRO A 224 5.49 -1.51 -3.08
CA PRO A 224 6.13 -0.36 -2.47
C PRO A 224 6.07 0.86 -3.39
N THR A 225 5.86 2.02 -2.81
CA THR A 225 5.72 3.28 -3.56
C THR A 225 6.72 4.34 -3.09
N THR A 226 7.06 5.26 -3.98
CA THR A 226 7.78 6.49 -3.65
C THR A 226 6.82 7.67 -3.40
N ILE A 227 5.52 7.49 -3.68
CA ILE A 227 4.49 8.51 -3.50
C ILE A 227 4.12 8.56 -2.02
N THR A 228 4.11 9.75 -1.44
CA THR A 228 3.69 9.96 -0.06
C THR A 228 2.15 10.07 0.05
N LEU A 229 1.60 9.83 1.23
CA LEU A 229 0.15 9.84 1.44
C LEU A 229 -0.49 11.21 1.17
N ASP A 230 0.24 12.28 1.39
CA ASP A 230 -0.22 13.65 1.14
C ASP A 230 -0.19 14.03 -0.36
N GLN A 231 0.55 13.28 -1.18
CA GLN A 231 0.60 13.41 -2.64
C GLN A 231 -0.46 12.56 -3.35
N LEU A 232 -1.21 11.75 -2.62
CA LEU A 232 -2.21 10.83 -3.17
C LEU A 232 -3.61 11.36 -2.90
N PRO A 233 -4.41 11.68 -3.94
CA PRO A 233 -5.81 12.12 -3.75
C PRO A 233 -6.68 11.03 -3.15
N ALA A 234 -7.51 11.37 -2.17
CA ALA A 234 -8.44 10.44 -1.52
C ALA A 234 -9.45 9.81 -2.51
N ASP A 235 -9.89 10.59 -3.48
CA ASP A 235 -10.97 10.22 -4.40
C ASP A 235 -10.62 9.08 -5.36
N ILE A 236 -9.32 8.83 -5.60
CA ILE A 236 -8.87 7.72 -6.44
C ILE A 236 -8.69 6.41 -5.68
N ILE A 237 -8.84 6.42 -4.36
CA ILE A 237 -8.66 5.25 -3.51
C ILE A 237 -9.96 4.46 -3.44
N GLU A 238 -9.92 3.16 -3.70
CA GLU A 238 -11.05 2.24 -3.55
C GLU A 238 -11.13 1.75 -2.10
N LYS A 239 -10.01 1.23 -1.59
CA LYS A 239 -9.92 0.65 -0.25
C LYS A 239 -8.51 0.77 0.30
N VAL A 240 -8.40 0.65 1.60
CA VAL A 240 -7.14 0.55 2.32
C VAL A 240 -7.08 -0.79 3.03
N GLU A 241 -6.00 -1.52 2.83
CA GLU A 241 -5.78 -2.83 3.43
C GLU A 241 -4.70 -2.71 4.51
N LEU A 242 -5.07 -3.08 5.73
CA LEU A 242 -4.16 -3.17 6.87
C LEU A 242 -3.67 -4.60 7.00
N ILE A 243 -2.40 -4.83 6.72
CA ILE A 243 -1.77 -6.15 6.79
C ILE A 243 -0.84 -6.15 7.99
N THR A 244 -1.43 -6.35 9.16
CA THR A 244 -0.73 -6.26 10.46
C THR A 244 0.22 -7.43 10.68
N ASN A 245 -0.10 -8.59 10.09
CA ASN A 245 0.69 -9.80 10.16
C ASN A 245 0.80 -10.41 8.75
N PRO A 246 1.70 -9.88 7.88
CA PRO A 246 1.77 -10.28 6.49
C PRO A 246 2.25 -11.73 6.30
N SER A 247 1.65 -12.45 5.35
CA SER A 247 2.07 -13.80 4.93
C SER A 247 3.41 -13.77 4.16
N ALA A 248 4.00 -14.94 3.89
CA ALA A 248 5.27 -15.08 3.17
C ALA A 248 5.25 -14.48 1.74
N LYS A 249 4.09 -14.31 1.14
CA LYS A 249 3.88 -13.66 -0.16
C LYS A 249 4.28 -12.18 -0.17
N PHE A 250 4.19 -11.50 0.98
CA PHE A 250 4.57 -10.11 1.11
C PHE A 250 6.04 -9.95 1.44
N ASP A 251 6.58 -8.78 1.09
CA ASP A 251 7.92 -8.37 1.50
C ASP A 251 8.09 -8.54 3.02
N ALA A 252 9.19 -9.15 3.46
CA ALA A 252 9.47 -9.33 4.89
C ALA A 252 9.73 -8.00 5.60
N SER A 253 10.01 -6.92 4.87
CA SER A 253 10.17 -5.57 5.42
C SER A 253 8.83 -5.01 5.95
N GLY A 254 8.92 -4.01 6.81
CA GLY A 254 7.77 -3.41 7.50
C GLY A 254 7.78 -3.65 9.00
N GLY A 255 8.72 -4.45 9.49
CA GLY A 255 9.07 -4.60 10.90
C GLY A 255 7.86 -4.72 11.83
N ASN A 256 7.84 -3.85 12.82
CA ASN A 256 6.87 -3.90 13.92
C ASN A 256 5.45 -3.45 13.54
N ALA A 257 5.28 -2.67 12.47
CA ALA A 257 3.99 -2.09 12.11
C ALA A 257 3.20 -2.89 11.05
N GLY A 258 3.87 -3.65 10.18
CA GLY A 258 3.24 -4.31 9.04
C GLY A 258 3.14 -3.44 7.80
N ILE A 259 2.15 -3.70 6.93
CA ILE A 259 1.97 -3.05 5.63
C ILE A 259 0.63 -2.32 5.58
N LEU A 260 0.65 -1.10 5.07
CA LEU A 260 -0.51 -0.31 4.71
C LEU A 260 -0.63 -0.29 3.17
N ASN A 261 -1.52 -1.08 2.61
CA ASN A 261 -1.71 -1.17 1.17
C ASN A 261 -2.90 -0.34 0.71
N ILE A 262 -2.66 0.62 -0.17
CA ILE A 262 -3.67 1.48 -0.76
C ILE A 262 -4.05 0.92 -2.12
N VAL A 263 -5.31 0.51 -2.27
CA VAL A 263 -5.84 -0.02 -3.53
C VAL A 263 -6.56 1.09 -4.26
N LEU A 264 -6.10 1.35 -5.48
CA LEU A 264 -6.68 2.40 -6.32
C LEU A 264 -7.88 1.87 -7.11
N LYS A 265 -8.84 2.76 -7.37
CA LYS A 265 -10.05 2.45 -8.12
C LYS A 265 -9.71 1.93 -9.52
N LYS A 266 -10.26 0.77 -9.84
CA LYS A 266 -10.22 0.15 -11.17
C LYS A 266 -11.65 -0.02 -11.67
N ASN A 267 -12.00 0.68 -12.71
CA ASN A 267 -13.34 0.58 -13.25
C ASN A 267 -13.41 -0.59 -14.25
N LYS A 268 -14.29 -1.56 -14.01
CA LYS A 268 -14.35 -2.82 -14.76
C LYS A 268 -15.61 -2.97 -15.62
N LYS A 269 -16.40 -1.90 -15.79
CA LYS A 269 -17.68 -1.96 -16.50
C LYS A 269 -17.49 -1.84 -18.00
N VAL A 270 -18.22 -2.65 -18.78
CA VAL A 270 -18.23 -2.58 -20.25
C VAL A 270 -18.89 -1.29 -20.71
N GLY A 271 -18.41 -0.74 -21.83
CA GLY A 271 -18.81 0.56 -22.34
C GLY A 271 -17.88 1.67 -21.86
N TYR A 272 -18.39 2.84 -21.71
CA TYR A 272 -17.64 3.96 -21.14
C TYR A 272 -18.29 4.43 -19.84
N ASN A 273 -17.47 4.82 -18.92
CA ASN A 273 -17.92 5.42 -17.66
C ASN A 273 -16.83 6.34 -17.12
N GLY A 274 -17.22 7.32 -16.35
CA GLY A 274 -16.27 8.27 -15.78
C GLY A 274 -16.90 9.11 -14.68
N GLY A 275 -16.08 9.98 -14.12
CA GLY A 275 -16.46 10.92 -13.08
C GLY A 275 -15.72 12.24 -13.21
N LEU A 276 -16.39 13.30 -12.81
CA LEU A 276 -15.82 14.63 -12.65
C LEU A 276 -15.98 15.04 -11.18
N ARG A 277 -14.95 15.60 -10.61
CA ARG A 277 -14.91 16.03 -9.21
C ARG A 277 -14.37 17.44 -9.14
N THR A 278 -15.00 18.29 -8.35
CA THR A 278 -14.50 19.62 -8.05
C THR A 278 -14.85 20.00 -6.62
N GLY A 279 -14.02 20.79 -6.01
CA GLY A 279 -14.27 21.27 -4.67
C GLY A 279 -13.49 22.53 -4.35
N ILE A 280 -13.98 23.22 -3.35
CA ILE A 280 -13.38 24.42 -2.78
C ILE A 280 -13.50 24.37 -1.25
N ASP A 281 -12.60 25.01 -0.56
CA ASP A 281 -12.67 25.11 0.89
C ASP A 281 -12.60 26.56 1.41
N SER A 282 -12.76 26.71 2.72
CA SER A 282 -12.76 28.01 3.40
C SER A 282 -11.44 28.79 3.30
N ARG A 283 -10.37 28.16 2.77
CA ARG A 283 -9.08 28.83 2.48
C ARG A 283 -8.89 29.10 0.99
N ALA A 284 -9.96 29.00 0.21
CA ALA A 284 -9.99 29.15 -1.25
C ALA A 284 -9.09 28.12 -1.98
N ARG A 285 -8.86 26.91 -1.40
CA ARG A 285 -8.16 25.84 -2.10
C ARG A 285 -9.12 25.14 -3.04
N VAL A 286 -8.68 24.93 -4.26
CA VAL A 286 -9.43 24.23 -5.30
C VAL A 286 -8.88 22.83 -5.47
N ASN A 287 -9.77 21.85 -5.61
CA ASN A 287 -9.45 20.53 -6.11
C ASN A 287 -10.30 20.23 -7.36
N LEU A 288 -9.66 19.65 -8.37
CA LEU A 288 -10.28 19.23 -9.62
C LEU A 288 -9.84 17.81 -9.91
N GLY A 289 -10.75 16.98 -10.38
CA GLY A 289 -10.40 15.62 -10.75
C GLY A 289 -11.36 15.06 -11.80
N GLY A 290 -10.84 14.16 -12.60
CA GLY A 290 -11.64 13.43 -13.57
C GLY A 290 -11.07 12.05 -13.82
N ASP A 291 -11.95 11.13 -14.14
CA ASP A 291 -11.57 9.80 -14.59
C ASP A 291 -12.50 9.34 -15.71
N ILE A 292 -11.93 8.60 -16.64
CA ILE A 292 -12.65 7.91 -17.69
C ILE A 292 -12.11 6.49 -17.83
N ASN A 293 -13.03 5.58 -18.06
CA ASN A 293 -12.72 4.20 -18.37
C ASN A 293 -13.54 3.80 -19.60
N ILE A 294 -12.87 3.19 -20.55
CA ILE A 294 -13.45 2.69 -21.79
C ILE A 294 -13.07 1.22 -21.92
N ARG A 295 -14.09 0.38 -21.96
CA ARG A 295 -13.88 -1.05 -22.17
C ARG A 295 -14.67 -1.52 -23.36
N GLN A 296 -13.94 -1.98 -24.37
CA GLN A 296 -14.52 -2.52 -25.60
C GLN A 296 -13.74 -3.76 -26.01
N ASN A 297 -14.46 -4.85 -26.28
CA ASN A 297 -13.88 -6.13 -26.70
C ASN A 297 -12.72 -6.58 -25.78
N LYS A 298 -11.52 -6.71 -26.34
CA LYS A 298 -10.30 -7.17 -25.69
C LYS A 298 -9.51 -6.07 -25.00
N VAL A 299 -9.92 -4.81 -25.07
CA VAL A 299 -9.19 -3.66 -24.52
C VAL A 299 -10.01 -3.00 -23.42
N ASN A 300 -9.35 -2.74 -22.29
CA ASN A 300 -9.85 -1.87 -21.24
C ASN A 300 -8.83 -0.75 -21.02
N ALA A 301 -9.16 0.49 -21.41
CA ALA A 301 -8.33 1.65 -21.20
C ALA A 301 -8.90 2.52 -20.08
N PHE A 302 -8.03 3.09 -19.27
CA PHE A 302 -8.42 4.00 -18.20
C PHE A 302 -7.48 5.20 -18.12
N LEU A 303 -8.05 6.34 -17.74
CA LEU A 303 -7.36 7.58 -17.50
C LEU A 303 -7.92 8.25 -16.26
N SER A 304 -7.07 8.82 -15.44
CA SER A 304 -7.42 9.62 -14.27
C SER A 304 -6.47 10.79 -14.13
N ALA A 305 -7.01 11.99 -13.94
CA ALA A 305 -6.25 13.20 -13.70
C ALA A 305 -6.84 13.92 -12.48
N ASN A 306 -5.98 14.41 -11.59
CA ASN A 306 -6.38 15.17 -10.42
C ASN A 306 -5.40 16.33 -10.19
N PHE A 307 -5.94 17.46 -9.82
CA PHE A 307 -5.22 18.66 -9.42
C PHE A 307 -5.71 19.10 -8.05
N ASN A 308 -4.79 19.39 -7.15
CA ASN A 308 -5.09 19.81 -5.79
C ASN A 308 -4.21 20.98 -5.39
N GLN A 309 -4.83 22.01 -4.85
CA GLN A 309 -4.13 23.09 -4.14
C GLN A 309 -4.02 22.78 -2.65
N ARG A 310 -2.95 23.22 -2.05
CA ARG A 310 -2.67 23.10 -0.61
C ARG A 310 -2.42 24.47 -0.02
N LYS A 311 -3.04 24.74 1.12
CA LYS A 311 -2.73 25.86 2.00
C LYS A 311 -2.93 25.40 3.43
N SER A 312 -1.85 25.08 4.11
CA SER A 312 -1.87 24.56 5.49
C SER A 312 -1.24 25.58 6.42
N ILE A 313 -1.90 25.90 7.52
CA ILE A 313 -1.42 26.81 8.53
C ILE A 313 -1.27 26.06 9.85
N SER A 314 -0.11 26.16 10.46
CA SER A 314 0.22 25.51 11.73
C SER A 314 0.83 26.54 12.68
N ASN A 315 0.33 26.54 13.91
CA ASN A 315 0.94 27.30 15.01
C ASN A 315 1.61 26.31 15.97
N SER A 316 2.80 26.64 16.45
CA SER A 316 3.55 25.82 17.38
C SER A 316 4.08 26.66 18.55
N LEU A 317 4.24 25.98 19.69
CA LEU A 317 4.88 26.49 20.88
C LEU A 317 5.76 25.37 21.42
N THR A 318 7.00 25.70 21.74
CA THR A 318 7.95 24.78 22.38
C THR A 318 8.59 25.49 23.54
N ASP A 319 8.56 24.86 24.69
CA ASP A 319 9.20 25.30 25.91
C ASP A 319 10.21 24.24 26.33
N ARG A 320 11.49 24.61 26.41
CA ARG A 320 12.59 23.69 26.67
C ARG A 320 13.52 24.22 27.74
N ASP A 321 13.59 23.45 28.84
CA ASP A 321 14.57 23.65 29.90
C ASP A 321 15.78 22.75 29.66
N ASN A 322 16.95 23.33 29.44
CA ASN A 322 18.21 22.61 29.36
C ASN A 322 18.85 22.52 30.75
N THR A 323 19.30 21.30 31.08
CA THR A 323 19.87 20.96 32.42
C THR A 323 21.37 20.81 32.38
N PHE A 324 22.06 21.61 31.53
CA PHE A 324 23.51 21.67 31.50
C PHE A 324 24.07 22.28 32.77
N THR A 325 25.43 22.34 32.87
CA THR A 325 26.15 23.02 33.93
C THR A 325 25.67 24.47 34.16
N THR A 326 25.20 25.12 33.11
CA THR A 326 24.51 26.41 33.18
C THR A 326 23.06 26.21 32.70
N PRO A 327 22.08 26.11 33.63
CA PRO A 327 20.68 25.95 33.24
C PRO A 327 20.18 27.07 32.32
N SER A 328 19.47 26.70 31.27
CA SER A 328 18.90 27.67 30.33
C SER A 328 17.53 27.22 29.87
N ASN A 329 16.68 28.19 29.56
CA ASN A 329 15.36 27.93 28.95
C ASN A 329 15.33 28.53 27.55
N VAL A 330 14.71 27.80 26.63
CA VAL A 330 14.45 28.23 25.25
C VAL A 330 12.96 28.14 24.98
N TYR A 331 12.30 29.27 24.85
CA TYR A 331 10.88 29.37 24.55
C TYR A 331 10.66 29.79 23.10
N THR A 332 10.04 28.94 22.30
CA THR A 332 9.84 29.15 20.86
C THR A 332 8.38 29.24 20.52
N VAL A 333 7.97 30.32 19.85
CA VAL A 333 6.65 30.49 19.23
C VAL A 333 6.85 30.49 17.73
N GLY A 334 6.09 29.62 17.01
CA GLY A 334 6.22 29.47 15.58
C GLY A 334 4.90 29.48 14.84
N LYS A 335 4.93 30.01 13.61
CA LYS A 335 3.85 29.91 12.64
C LYS A 335 4.41 29.42 11.32
N SER A 336 3.82 28.33 10.81
CA SER A 336 4.20 27.76 9.52
C SER A 336 3.03 27.84 8.56
N THR A 337 3.26 28.37 7.36
CA THR A 337 2.31 28.40 6.26
C THR A 337 2.90 27.63 5.09
N ASN A 338 2.23 26.54 4.70
CA ASN A 338 2.65 25.71 3.58
C ASN A 338 1.61 25.86 2.45
N ASN A 339 2.00 26.55 1.38
CA ASN A 339 1.21 26.74 0.17
C ASN A 339 1.75 25.84 -0.93
N GLY A 340 0.90 25.45 -1.88
CA GLY A 340 1.38 24.70 -3.01
C GLY A 340 0.26 24.06 -3.82
N TYR A 341 0.69 23.27 -4.77
CA TYR A 341 -0.21 22.50 -5.61
C TYR A 341 0.47 21.21 -6.06
N PHE A 342 -0.32 20.23 -6.41
CA PHE A 342 0.16 19.04 -7.08
C PHE A 342 -0.88 18.49 -8.06
N GLY A 343 -0.37 17.91 -9.15
CA GLY A 343 -1.13 17.16 -10.11
C GLY A 343 -0.78 15.67 -10.03
N PHE A 344 -1.79 14.82 -10.11
CA PHE A 344 -1.65 13.38 -10.21
C PHE A 344 -2.35 12.89 -11.47
N PHE A 345 -1.62 12.17 -12.31
CA PHE A 345 -2.07 11.60 -13.55
C PHE A 345 -1.80 10.09 -13.53
N ARG A 346 -2.78 9.28 -13.92
CA ARG A 346 -2.63 7.84 -14.08
C ARG A 346 -3.39 7.38 -15.31
N GLY A 347 -2.72 6.64 -16.18
CA GLY A 347 -3.33 6.03 -17.35
C GLY A 347 -2.80 4.63 -17.59
N GLY A 348 -3.55 3.85 -18.35
CA GLY A 348 -3.13 2.52 -18.68
C GLY A 348 -4.18 1.77 -19.48
N PHE A 349 -3.79 0.59 -19.90
CA PHE A 349 -4.69 -0.33 -20.58
C PHE A 349 -4.40 -1.77 -20.17
N ASP A 350 -5.45 -2.55 -20.22
CA ASP A 350 -5.37 -3.99 -20.14
C ASP A 350 -5.74 -4.56 -21.49
N PHE A 351 -4.90 -5.40 -22.06
CA PHE A 351 -5.14 -6.13 -23.29
C PHE A 351 -5.40 -7.60 -22.97
N LEU A 352 -6.60 -8.05 -23.36
CA LEU A 352 -7.04 -9.42 -23.27
C LEU A 352 -6.65 -10.13 -24.55
N VAL A 353 -5.46 -10.74 -24.55
CA VAL A 353 -5.03 -11.52 -25.70
C VAL A 353 -6.09 -12.58 -26.02
N ASP A 354 -6.51 -13.32 -24.98
CA ASP A 354 -7.59 -14.30 -24.97
C ASP A 354 -8.18 -14.44 -23.54
N ASN A 355 -9.01 -15.44 -23.29
CA ASN A 355 -9.61 -15.69 -21.98
C ASN A 355 -8.61 -16.13 -20.91
N ARG A 356 -7.41 -16.57 -21.29
CA ARG A 356 -6.33 -17.02 -20.40
C ARG A 356 -5.23 -15.98 -20.22
N ASN A 357 -4.94 -15.20 -21.25
CA ASN A 357 -3.80 -14.31 -21.32
C ASN A 357 -4.20 -12.84 -21.19
N THR A 358 -3.54 -12.16 -20.28
CA THR A 358 -3.72 -10.74 -20.05
C THR A 358 -2.40 -10.01 -19.96
N ILE A 359 -2.25 -8.94 -20.71
CA ILE A 359 -1.17 -7.97 -20.58
C ILE A 359 -1.76 -6.66 -20.06
N SER A 360 -1.17 -6.10 -19.01
CA SER A 360 -1.58 -4.81 -18.45
C SER A 360 -0.38 -3.87 -18.41
N VAL A 361 -0.60 -2.65 -18.92
CA VAL A 361 0.38 -1.56 -18.86
C VAL A 361 -0.28 -0.39 -18.14
N ALA A 362 0.41 0.18 -17.16
CA ALA A 362 -0.03 1.39 -16.49
C ALA A 362 1.14 2.33 -16.24
N ALA A 363 0.86 3.63 -16.29
CA ALA A 363 1.81 4.66 -15.89
C ALA A 363 1.12 5.65 -14.95
N ASN A 364 1.90 6.20 -14.02
CA ASN A 364 1.49 7.30 -13.17
C ASN A 364 2.53 8.41 -13.21
N TYR A 365 2.06 9.64 -13.16
CA TYR A 365 2.87 10.83 -13.08
C TYR A 365 2.32 11.77 -12.03
N ASN A 366 3.17 12.26 -11.16
CA ASN A 366 2.81 13.18 -10.10
C ASN A 366 3.86 14.29 -10.05
N LYS A 367 3.41 15.55 -10.13
CA LYS A 367 4.27 16.72 -10.08
C LYS A 367 3.63 17.79 -9.23
N GLY A 368 4.43 18.48 -8.45
CA GLY A 368 3.96 19.58 -7.63
C GLY A 368 5.05 20.44 -7.05
N GLN A 369 4.62 21.53 -6.44
CA GLN A 369 5.45 22.50 -5.75
C GLN A 369 4.81 22.83 -4.41
N PHE A 370 5.64 22.94 -3.40
CA PHE A 370 5.28 23.43 -2.08
C PHE A 370 6.21 24.56 -1.66
N ASP A 371 5.62 25.70 -1.29
CA ASP A 371 6.28 26.85 -0.70
C ASP A 371 5.93 26.86 0.80
N ASN A 372 6.93 26.77 1.64
CA ASN A 372 6.79 26.80 3.09
C ASN A 372 7.43 28.03 3.67
N VAL A 373 6.66 28.82 4.40
CA VAL A 373 7.12 29.98 5.16
C VAL A 373 6.98 29.64 6.63
N ASN A 374 8.11 29.60 7.34
CA ASN A 374 8.15 29.33 8.76
C ASN A 374 8.74 30.52 9.51
N GLU A 375 7.94 31.15 10.33
CA GLU A 375 8.28 32.30 11.18
C GLU A 375 8.40 31.80 12.61
N GLN A 376 9.53 32.06 13.27
CA GLN A 376 9.76 31.64 14.65
C GLN A 376 10.38 32.80 15.44
N ARG A 377 9.91 32.98 16.67
CA ARG A 377 10.57 33.75 17.71
C ARG A 377 11.08 32.79 18.78
N VAL A 378 12.37 32.91 19.09
CA VAL A 378 13.09 32.06 20.04
C VAL A 378 13.63 32.92 21.15
N ASP A 379 12.98 32.92 22.29
CA ASP A 379 13.41 33.63 23.50
C ASP A 379 14.39 32.74 24.27
N SER A 380 15.48 33.32 24.77
CA SER A 380 16.53 32.61 25.50
C SER A 380 16.71 33.21 26.89
N THR A 381 16.70 32.33 27.89
CA THR A 381 16.87 32.64 29.30
C THR A 381 18.00 31.78 29.86
N VAL A 382 18.97 32.39 30.54
CA VAL A 382 20.09 31.70 31.19
C VAL A 382 20.06 32.02 32.68
N GLN A 383 20.12 31.01 33.54
CA GLN A 383 20.00 31.16 35.00
C GLN A 383 18.82 32.07 35.41
N ASN A 384 17.64 31.82 34.80
CA ASN A 384 16.43 32.60 34.97
C ASN A 384 16.47 34.06 34.55
N THR A 385 17.54 34.49 33.87
CA THR A 385 17.68 35.86 33.36
C THR A 385 17.47 35.85 31.85
N PHE A 386 16.53 36.61 31.32
CA PHE A 386 16.32 36.78 29.91
C PHE A 386 17.55 37.41 29.23
N THR A 387 18.07 36.75 28.20
CA THR A 387 19.34 37.15 27.55
C THR A 387 19.16 37.77 26.17
N GLY A 388 17.94 37.67 25.61
CA GLY A 388 17.59 38.16 24.30
C GLY A 388 16.80 37.15 23.51
N TYR A 389 16.56 37.43 22.22
CA TYR A 389 15.77 36.55 21.37
C TYR A 389 16.26 36.55 19.91
N ASN A 390 15.85 35.47 19.19
CA ASN A 390 16.05 35.33 17.75
C ASN A 390 14.72 35.40 17.03
N ASN A 391 14.64 36.16 15.94
CA ASN A 391 13.58 36.05 14.95
C ASN A 391 14.13 35.26 13.76
N ILE A 392 13.55 34.12 13.47
CA ILE A 392 13.96 33.23 12.41
C ILE A 392 12.85 33.16 11.36
N LEU A 393 13.21 33.50 10.11
CA LEU A 393 12.36 33.34 8.94
C LEU A 393 12.99 32.34 8.01
N ASN A 394 12.27 31.23 7.76
CA ASN A 394 12.65 30.20 6.79
C ASN A 394 11.66 30.17 5.64
N ASN A 395 12.10 30.52 4.45
CA ASN A 395 11.36 30.43 3.19
C ASN A 395 11.92 29.28 2.37
N SER A 396 11.16 28.25 2.17
CA SER A 396 11.60 27.10 1.37
C SER A 396 10.62 26.76 0.25
N ARG A 397 11.18 26.40 -0.91
CA ARG A 397 10.45 25.89 -2.06
C ARG A 397 10.94 24.49 -2.39
N SER A 398 10.00 23.55 -2.41
CA SER A 398 10.24 22.17 -2.80
C SER A 398 9.45 21.83 -4.05
N ASN A 399 10.13 21.37 -5.10
CA ASN A 399 9.54 20.82 -6.30
C ASN A 399 9.73 19.31 -6.28
N PHE A 400 8.70 18.58 -6.61
CA PHE A 400 8.80 17.13 -6.73
C PHE A 400 8.18 16.64 -8.03
N GLU A 401 8.75 15.57 -8.55
CA GLU A 401 8.30 14.89 -9.76
C GLU A 401 8.46 13.39 -9.56
N ASN A 402 7.36 12.63 -9.69
CA ASN A 402 7.36 11.18 -9.59
C ASN A 402 6.78 10.60 -10.87
N PHE A 403 7.47 9.62 -11.43
CA PHE A 403 7.04 8.85 -12.59
C PHE A 403 7.11 7.37 -12.26
N GLY A 404 6.06 6.64 -12.57
CA GLY A 404 6.02 5.21 -12.37
C GLY A 404 5.41 4.49 -13.55
N THR A 405 5.94 3.32 -13.87
CA THR A 405 5.38 2.40 -14.88
C THR A 405 5.25 1.01 -14.31
N GLN A 406 4.26 0.30 -14.80
CA GLN A 406 3.97 -1.07 -14.47
C GLN A 406 3.64 -1.85 -15.72
N LEU A 407 4.33 -2.97 -15.90
CA LEU A 407 4.01 -4.00 -16.88
C LEU A 407 3.62 -5.27 -16.12
N SER A 408 2.48 -5.83 -16.44
CA SER A 408 2.00 -7.07 -15.82
C SER A 408 1.55 -8.04 -16.90
N PHE A 409 1.95 -9.29 -16.76
CA PHE A 409 1.46 -10.41 -17.55
C PHE A 409 0.79 -11.41 -16.62
N LYS A 410 -0.34 -11.96 -17.04
CA LYS A 410 -1.01 -13.06 -16.34
C LYS A 410 -1.49 -14.10 -17.33
N HIS A 411 -1.12 -15.36 -17.06
CA HIS A 411 -1.62 -16.53 -17.75
C HIS A 411 -2.44 -17.39 -16.78
N ASN A 412 -3.64 -17.78 -17.18
CA ASN A 412 -4.48 -18.74 -16.45
C ASN A 412 -4.39 -20.07 -17.18
N PHE A 413 -3.94 -21.11 -16.50
CA PHE A 413 -3.88 -22.47 -17.07
C PHE A 413 -5.29 -23.07 -17.21
N ALA A 414 -5.37 -24.22 -17.84
CA ALA A 414 -6.63 -24.96 -18.02
C ALA A 414 -7.29 -25.34 -16.68
N ARG A 415 -6.44 -25.73 -15.71
CA ARG A 415 -6.91 -26.06 -14.37
C ARG A 415 -7.44 -24.81 -13.68
N ASN A 416 -8.64 -24.92 -13.13
CA ASN A 416 -9.28 -23.78 -12.49
C ASN A 416 -8.48 -23.26 -11.28
N GLY A 417 -8.18 -21.95 -11.27
CA GLY A 417 -7.40 -21.33 -10.21
C GLY A 417 -5.88 -21.39 -10.44
N GLU A 418 -5.39 -22.27 -11.33
CA GLU A 418 -3.97 -22.32 -11.67
C GLU A 418 -3.59 -21.13 -12.54
N ASN A 419 -2.58 -20.41 -12.13
CA ASN A 419 -2.12 -19.23 -12.87
C ASN A 419 -0.66 -18.88 -12.57
N ILE A 420 0.00 -18.26 -13.54
CA ILE A 420 1.28 -17.59 -13.38
C ILE A 420 1.12 -16.11 -13.69
N SER A 421 1.80 -15.27 -12.94
CA SER A 421 1.87 -13.84 -13.24
C SER A 421 3.28 -13.31 -13.05
N ALA A 422 3.65 -12.37 -13.91
CA ALA A 422 4.91 -11.65 -13.84
C ALA A 422 4.62 -10.15 -13.87
N ASP A 423 5.31 -9.40 -13.01
CA ASP A 423 5.15 -7.98 -12.82
C ASP A 423 6.51 -7.30 -12.85
N ALA A 424 6.68 -6.31 -13.72
CA ALA A 424 7.82 -5.42 -13.73
C ALA A 424 7.36 -4.00 -13.41
N ASN A 425 8.00 -3.36 -12.44
CA ASN A 425 7.68 -1.99 -12.03
C ASN A 425 8.94 -1.14 -12.00
N PHE A 426 8.81 0.07 -12.49
CA PHE A 426 9.80 1.12 -12.38
C PHE A 426 9.16 2.34 -11.76
N ASN A 427 9.81 2.94 -10.77
CA ASN A 427 9.43 4.21 -10.18
C ASN A 427 10.65 5.11 -10.10
N SER A 428 10.50 6.36 -10.49
CA SER A 428 11.51 7.40 -10.37
C SER A 428 10.92 8.61 -9.66
N SER A 429 11.64 9.12 -8.69
CA SER A 429 11.27 10.33 -7.95
C SER A 429 12.43 11.31 -8.00
N LYS A 430 12.12 12.57 -8.28
CA LYS A 430 13.04 13.69 -8.20
C LYS A 430 12.45 14.72 -7.25
N ASN A 431 13.30 15.30 -6.40
CA ASN A 431 12.93 16.34 -5.46
C ASN A 431 14.00 17.41 -5.45
N ASP A 432 13.63 18.66 -5.73
CA ASP A 432 14.52 19.83 -5.68
C ASP A 432 14.02 20.74 -4.57
N ASN A 433 14.91 21.15 -3.68
CA ASN A 433 14.60 22.04 -2.56
C ASN A 433 15.53 23.25 -2.56
N ASN A 434 14.96 24.43 -2.36
CA ASN A 434 15.71 25.67 -2.14
C ASN A 434 15.11 26.36 -0.92
N SER A 435 15.95 26.58 0.10
CA SER A 435 15.55 27.17 1.38
C SER A 435 16.45 28.35 1.72
N PHE A 436 15.85 29.45 2.10
CA PHE A 436 16.51 30.64 2.62
C PHE A 436 16.14 30.84 4.08
N VAL A 437 17.14 30.92 4.96
CA VAL A 437 16.93 31.13 6.39
C VAL A 437 17.62 32.47 6.76
N SER A 438 16.82 33.32 7.40
CA SER A 438 17.32 34.56 8.01
C SER A 438 17.14 34.49 9.52
N THR A 439 18.20 34.63 10.27
CA THR A 439 18.20 34.70 11.73
C THR A 439 18.67 36.07 12.21
N ASN A 440 17.80 36.84 12.82
CA ASN A 440 18.07 38.13 13.42
C ASN A 440 18.13 37.95 14.94
N THR A 441 19.28 38.27 15.53
CA THR A 441 19.51 38.15 16.97
C THR A 441 19.40 39.51 17.64
N TYR A 442 18.59 39.59 18.69
CA TYR A 442 18.29 40.78 19.43
C TYR A 442 18.75 40.65 20.88
N LYS A 443 19.21 41.76 21.44
CA LYS A 443 19.46 41.90 22.89
C LYS A 443 18.15 42.10 23.66
N THR A 444 18.27 42.18 24.97
CA THR A 444 17.13 42.44 25.88
C THR A 444 16.43 43.77 25.66
N ASP A 445 17.16 44.77 25.16
CA ASP A 445 16.69 46.12 24.81
C ASP A 445 16.09 46.20 23.41
N ASN A 446 15.89 45.09 22.71
CA ASN A 446 15.43 44.97 21.33
C ASN A 446 16.38 45.53 20.27
N THR A 447 17.63 45.87 20.63
CA THR A 447 18.66 46.25 19.63
C THR A 447 19.25 45.00 18.99
N ILE A 448 19.68 45.12 17.73
CA ILE A 448 20.33 44.01 17.00
C ILE A 448 21.67 43.72 17.68
N LYS A 449 21.90 42.43 17.99
CA LYS A 449 23.13 41.98 18.63
C LYS A 449 24.25 41.73 17.63
N PHE A 450 23.90 41.15 16.47
CA PHE A 450 24.81 40.78 15.39
C PHE A 450 24.15 41.04 14.04
N PRO A 451 24.92 41.22 12.93
CA PRO A 451 24.38 41.17 11.58
C PRO A 451 23.57 39.90 11.36
N ALA A 452 22.50 39.97 10.57
CA ALA A 452 21.62 38.82 10.31
C ALA A 452 22.41 37.61 9.80
N LEU A 453 22.20 36.44 10.34
CA LEU A 453 22.75 35.23 9.76
C LEU A 453 21.85 34.79 8.60
N LEU A 454 22.36 34.98 7.36
CA LEU A 454 21.65 34.59 6.14
C LEU A 454 22.25 33.30 5.59
N GLN A 455 21.40 32.29 5.43
CA GLN A 455 21.79 30.96 4.96
C GLN A 455 20.92 30.55 3.79
N GLN A 456 21.49 29.82 2.84
CA GLN A 456 20.75 29.19 1.75
C GLN A 456 21.12 27.72 1.65
N THR A 457 20.12 26.87 1.49
CA THR A 457 20.29 25.43 1.22
C THR A 457 19.72 25.10 -0.15
N ILE A 458 20.55 24.56 -1.04
CA ILE A 458 20.12 24.01 -2.33
C ILE A 458 20.31 22.51 -2.29
N GLY A 459 19.20 21.80 -2.33
CA GLY A 459 19.16 20.35 -2.27
C GLY A 459 18.50 19.72 -3.48
N ASN A 460 19.03 18.60 -3.94
CA ASN A 460 18.35 17.72 -4.89
C ASN A 460 18.48 16.25 -4.54
N GLY A 461 17.34 15.55 -4.60
CA GLY A 461 17.24 14.13 -4.35
C GLY A 461 16.70 13.38 -5.55
N THR A 462 17.24 12.21 -5.80
CA THR A 462 16.72 11.27 -6.80
C THR A 462 16.53 9.90 -6.16
N ASN A 463 15.44 9.21 -6.49
CA ASN A 463 15.19 7.87 -6.03
C ASN A 463 14.61 7.05 -7.19
N LYS A 464 15.30 5.97 -7.60
CA LYS A 464 14.85 5.04 -8.62
C LYS A 464 14.62 3.69 -7.99
N PHE A 465 13.50 3.09 -8.26
CA PHE A 465 13.09 1.82 -7.68
C PHE A 465 12.62 0.86 -8.78
N TYR A 466 13.27 -0.29 -8.86
CA TYR A 466 12.97 -1.37 -9.80
C TYR A 466 12.46 -2.57 -9.02
N THR A 467 11.37 -3.17 -9.46
CA THR A 467 10.87 -4.42 -8.89
C THR A 467 10.49 -5.37 -10.01
N LEU A 468 11.00 -6.59 -9.94
CA LEU A 468 10.56 -7.71 -10.75
C LEU A 468 10.01 -8.78 -9.81
N GLN A 469 8.82 -9.28 -10.09
CA GLN A 469 8.18 -10.30 -9.29
C GLN A 469 7.45 -11.29 -10.18
N THR A 470 7.56 -12.57 -9.87
CA THR A 470 6.81 -13.66 -10.51
C THR A 470 6.13 -14.48 -9.42
N ASP A 471 4.89 -14.86 -9.65
CA ASP A 471 4.11 -15.68 -8.73
C ASP A 471 3.37 -16.75 -9.52
N TYR A 472 3.45 -17.98 -9.04
CA TYR A 472 2.74 -19.14 -9.54
C TYR A 472 1.77 -19.64 -8.48
N GLU A 473 0.52 -19.86 -8.86
CA GLU A 473 -0.53 -20.39 -8.00
C GLU A 473 -1.03 -21.69 -8.60
N ASN A 474 -1.01 -22.78 -7.80
CA ASN A 474 -1.47 -24.11 -8.20
C ASN A 474 -2.44 -24.67 -7.17
N PRO A 475 -3.74 -24.74 -7.45
CA PRO A 475 -4.70 -25.49 -6.64
C PRO A 475 -4.42 -26.98 -6.83
N LEU A 476 -3.89 -27.64 -5.80
CA LEU A 476 -3.59 -29.09 -5.83
C LEU A 476 -4.87 -29.91 -5.73
N THR A 477 -5.80 -29.44 -4.90
CA THR A 477 -7.18 -29.96 -4.76
C THR A 477 -8.14 -28.78 -4.60
N ASP A 478 -9.44 -29.04 -4.49
CA ASP A 478 -10.43 -27.99 -4.19
C ASP A 478 -10.20 -27.33 -2.82
N ASP A 479 -9.61 -28.08 -1.88
CA ASP A 479 -9.31 -27.64 -0.52
C ASP A 479 -7.83 -27.32 -0.27
N SER A 480 -6.95 -27.40 -1.29
CA SER A 480 -5.53 -27.12 -1.08
C SER A 480 -4.88 -26.40 -2.26
N LYS A 481 -3.99 -25.47 -1.94
CA LYS A 481 -3.30 -24.59 -2.89
C LYS A 481 -1.83 -24.40 -2.52
N LEU A 482 -0.95 -24.51 -3.52
CA LEU A 482 0.46 -24.14 -3.43
C LEU A 482 0.68 -22.82 -4.17
N GLU A 483 1.38 -21.89 -3.52
CA GLU A 483 1.82 -20.62 -4.13
C GLU A 483 3.34 -20.52 -4.02
N LEU A 484 3.99 -20.25 -5.14
CA LEU A 484 5.43 -20.03 -5.22
C LEU A 484 5.70 -18.66 -5.82
N GLY A 485 6.75 -18.00 -5.39
CA GLY A 485 7.10 -16.73 -5.99
C GLY A 485 8.56 -16.34 -5.77
N ALA A 486 9.04 -15.50 -6.67
CA ALA A 486 10.36 -14.88 -6.61
C ALA A 486 10.25 -13.38 -6.82
N ARG A 487 11.11 -12.62 -6.16
CA ARG A 487 11.12 -11.16 -6.24
C ARG A 487 12.53 -10.61 -6.17
N MET A 488 12.79 -9.63 -7.02
CA MET A 488 13.96 -8.77 -6.99
C MET A 488 13.50 -7.32 -6.80
N ALA A 489 14.14 -6.61 -5.91
CA ALA A 489 13.91 -5.18 -5.69
C ALA A 489 15.26 -4.46 -5.62
N ILE A 490 15.46 -3.44 -6.45
CA ILE A 490 16.67 -2.62 -6.49
C ILE A 490 16.27 -1.17 -6.32
N ARG A 491 16.93 -0.46 -5.43
CA ARG A 491 16.74 0.97 -5.23
C ARG A 491 18.06 1.72 -5.35
N ASP A 492 18.06 2.75 -6.19
CA ASP A 492 19.13 3.73 -6.30
C ASP A 492 18.64 5.08 -5.75
N PHE A 493 19.28 5.54 -4.71
CA PHE A 493 19.00 6.82 -4.08
C PHE A 493 20.23 7.70 -4.17
N GLY A 494 20.03 8.97 -4.55
CA GLY A 494 21.07 9.99 -4.55
C GLY A 494 20.54 11.28 -3.95
N ASN A 495 21.39 11.97 -3.19
CA ASN A 495 21.05 13.26 -2.63
C ASN A 495 22.28 14.18 -2.65
N THR A 496 22.03 15.45 -2.93
CA THR A 496 23.01 16.54 -2.83
C THR A 496 22.38 17.63 -1.97
N SER A 497 23.13 18.16 -1.00
CA SER A 497 22.73 19.28 -0.17
C SER A 497 23.90 20.24 -0.08
N ASN A 498 23.79 21.38 -0.76
CA ASN A 498 24.76 22.45 -0.74
C ASN A 498 24.28 23.53 0.22
N GLN A 499 25.12 23.85 1.22
CA GLN A 499 24.85 24.86 2.22
C GLN A 499 25.68 26.11 1.91
N TYR A 500 25.04 27.26 1.86
CA TYR A 500 25.66 28.56 1.61
C TYR A 500 25.41 29.48 2.79
N ARG A 501 26.38 30.32 3.08
CA ARG A 501 26.28 31.40 4.06
C ARG A 501 26.57 32.70 3.38
N PHE A 502 25.80 33.74 3.69
CA PHE A 502 26.05 35.07 3.17
C PHE A 502 27.30 35.65 3.84
N ASP A 503 28.28 36.07 3.03
CA ASP A 503 29.46 36.78 3.46
C ASP A 503 29.28 38.27 3.20
N TYR A 504 29.22 39.04 4.28
CA TYR A 504 29.04 40.48 4.23
C TYR A 504 30.25 41.23 3.64
N GLY A 505 31.45 40.66 3.72
CA GLY A 505 32.65 41.23 3.14
C GLY A 505 32.66 41.19 1.62
N SER A 506 32.28 40.07 1.05
CA SER A 506 32.16 39.86 -0.40
C SER A 506 30.78 40.16 -0.98
N ASN A 507 29.78 40.40 -0.13
CA ASN A 507 28.35 40.62 -0.49
C ASN A 507 27.76 39.48 -1.35
N LYS A 508 28.13 38.21 -1.05
CA LYS A 508 27.72 37.02 -1.79
C LYS A 508 27.42 35.85 -0.86
N TYR A 509 26.60 34.93 -1.35
CA TYR A 509 26.43 33.61 -0.72
C TYR A 509 27.63 32.72 -1.09
N THR A 510 28.41 32.31 -0.10
CA THR A 510 29.57 31.45 -0.25
C THR A 510 29.22 30.03 0.20
N LEU A 511 29.63 29.03 -0.59
CA LEU A 511 29.47 27.62 -0.23
C LEU A 511 30.26 27.30 1.05
N VAL A 512 29.64 26.58 1.98
CA VAL A 512 30.29 26.05 3.19
C VAL A 512 30.51 24.55 3.00
N PRO A 513 31.68 24.11 2.49
CA PRO A 513 31.92 22.70 2.15
C PRO A 513 31.77 21.73 3.32
N ALA A 514 32.14 22.18 4.54
CA ALA A 514 32.10 21.36 5.75
C ALA A 514 30.71 20.86 6.13
N ILE A 515 29.64 21.60 5.75
CA ILE A 515 28.25 21.25 6.02
C ILE A 515 27.48 20.91 4.75
N SER A 516 28.18 20.87 3.60
CA SER A 516 27.60 20.43 2.31
C SER A 516 27.94 18.98 2.06
N ASN A 517 26.97 18.20 1.56
CA ASN A 517 27.15 16.77 1.36
C ASN A 517 26.50 16.29 0.07
N ARG A 518 27.06 15.22 -0.47
CA ARG A 518 26.50 14.49 -1.61
C ARG A 518 26.70 13.00 -1.39
N TYR A 519 25.62 12.23 -1.45
CA TYR A 519 25.71 10.81 -1.24
C TYR A 519 24.86 10.02 -2.25
N LYS A 520 25.27 8.78 -2.47
CA LYS A 520 24.57 7.77 -3.24
C LYS A 520 24.38 6.53 -2.40
N PHE A 521 23.28 5.87 -2.57
CA PHE A 521 22.94 4.64 -1.89
C PHE A 521 22.23 3.68 -2.84
N ASN A 522 22.72 2.45 -2.89
CA ASN A 522 22.12 1.37 -3.64
C ASN A 522 21.75 0.28 -2.66
N ASP A 523 20.48 -0.15 -2.66
CA ASP A 523 20.05 -1.33 -1.97
C ASP A 523 19.43 -2.35 -2.93
N GLN A 524 19.71 -3.62 -2.68
CA GLN A 524 19.26 -4.75 -3.47
C GLN A 524 18.70 -5.80 -2.54
N VAL A 525 17.48 -6.28 -2.83
CA VAL A 525 16.81 -7.33 -2.06
C VAL A 525 16.34 -8.40 -3.03
N TYR A 526 16.78 -9.63 -2.77
CA TYR A 526 16.38 -10.83 -3.51
C TYR A 526 15.59 -11.73 -2.58
N ALA A 527 14.49 -12.26 -3.06
CA ALA A 527 13.59 -13.06 -2.25
C ALA A 527 12.94 -14.19 -3.06
N ALA A 528 12.71 -15.30 -2.39
CA ALA A 528 11.87 -16.39 -2.87
C ALA A 528 10.93 -16.82 -1.74
N TYR A 529 9.73 -17.27 -2.09
CA TYR A 529 8.77 -17.76 -1.10
C TYR A 529 7.96 -18.94 -1.61
N ALA A 530 7.52 -19.75 -0.65
CA ALA A 530 6.53 -20.80 -0.85
C ALA A 530 5.43 -20.66 0.21
N THR A 531 4.18 -20.86 -0.19
CA THR A 531 3.02 -20.86 0.72
C THR A 531 2.12 -22.03 0.37
N TYR A 532 1.78 -22.83 1.36
CA TYR A 532 0.83 -23.94 1.21
C TYR A 532 -0.40 -23.67 2.06
N SER A 533 -1.55 -23.64 1.42
CA SER A 533 -2.86 -23.44 2.07
C SER A 533 -3.70 -24.70 1.90
N PHE A 534 -4.37 -25.13 2.97
CA PHE A 534 -5.25 -26.29 2.94
C PHE A 534 -6.35 -26.18 3.99
N LYS A 535 -7.47 -26.88 3.72
CA LYS A 535 -8.63 -26.92 4.60
C LYS A 535 -8.91 -28.35 5.07
N VAL A 536 -9.18 -28.50 6.35
CA VAL A 536 -9.62 -29.76 6.95
C VAL A 536 -10.86 -29.47 7.80
N LYS A 537 -12.02 -29.93 7.34
CA LYS A 537 -13.32 -29.67 7.99
C LYS A 537 -13.52 -28.15 8.22
N LYS A 538 -13.63 -27.73 9.47
CA LYS A 538 -13.83 -26.33 9.89
C LYS A 538 -12.53 -25.53 10.03
N PHE A 539 -11.38 -26.16 9.84
CA PHE A 539 -10.07 -25.51 9.97
C PHE A 539 -9.48 -25.20 8.60
N SER A 540 -9.00 -23.99 8.43
CA SER A 540 -8.19 -23.59 7.27
C SER A 540 -6.81 -23.21 7.75
N TYR A 541 -5.79 -23.70 7.06
CA TYR A 541 -4.38 -23.52 7.39
C TYR A 541 -3.68 -22.84 6.24
N GLN A 542 -2.75 -21.95 6.55
CA GLN A 542 -1.80 -21.42 5.58
C GLN A 542 -0.41 -21.39 6.22
N LEU A 543 0.53 -22.12 5.64
CA LEU A 543 1.92 -22.15 6.05
C LEU A 543 2.78 -21.54 4.96
N GLY A 544 3.69 -20.66 5.32
CA GLY A 544 4.55 -19.96 4.38
C GLY A 544 5.98 -19.84 4.88
N LEU A 545 6.91 -19.93 3.96
CA LEU A 545 8.33 -19.66 4.19
C LEU A 545 8.83 -18.72 3.12
N ARG A 546 9.52 -17.67 3.52
CA ARG A 546 10.20 -16.73 2.65
C ARG A 546 11.66 -16.64 3.03
N ALA A 547 12.52 -16.65 2.03
CA ALA A 547 13.96 -16.44 2.16
C ALA A 547 14.32 -15.12 1.49
N GLU A 548 15.09 -14.27 2.16
CA GLU A 548 15.58 -13.00 1.62
C GLU A 548 17.06 -12.80 1.88
N SER A 549 17.76 -12.23 0.88
CA SER A 549 19.12 -11.72 1.00
C SER A 549 19.14 -10.26 0.57
N SER A 550 19.94 -9.42 1.22
CA SER A 550 20.04 -8.02 0.84
C SER A 550 21.45 -7.46 0.99
N ASN A 551 21.80 -6.57 0.04
CA ASN A 551 23.11 -5.91 -0.04
C ASN A 551 22.90 -4.40 -0.11
N TYR A 552 23.63 -3.65 0.68
CA TYR A 552 23.57 -2.19 0.74
C TYR A 552 24.95 -1.61 0.46
N THR A 553 25.02 -0.61 -0.39
CA THR A 553 26.23 0.16 -0.65
C THR A 553 25.90 1.64 -0.54
N GLY A 554 26.58 2.32 0.35
CA GLY A 554 26.51 3.78 0.52
C GLY A 554 27.83 4.43 0.18
N THR A 555 27.79 5.57 -0.52
CA THR A 555 28.97 6.37 -0.89
C THR A 555 28.72 7.82 -0.55
N LEU A 556 29.59 8.42 0.26
CA LEU A 556 29.65 9.85 0.48
C LEU A 556 30.68 10.45 -0.49
N LEU A 557 30.26 11.43 -1.26
CA LEU A 557 31.12 12.22 -2.13
C LEU A 557 31.30 13.57 -1.48
N LYS A 558 32.52 13.91 -1.07
CA LYS A 558 32.82 15.27 -0.56
C LYS A 558 32.68 16.29 -1.66
N THR A 559 32.22 17.48 -1.32
CA THR A 559 32.00 18.58 -2.28
C THR A 559 33.34 19.13 -2.87
N THR A 560 34.47 18.86 -2.22
CA THR A 560 35.81 19.29 -2.62
C THR A 560 36.58 18.28 -3.48
N GLY A 561 35.94 17.19 -3.93
CA GLY A 561 36.52 16.25 -4.90
C GLY A 561 37.59 15.28 -4.38
N VAL A 562 38.01 15.38 -3.14
CA VAL A 562 39.00 14.51 -2.52
C VAL A 562 38.30 13.68 -1.45
N ASP A 563 38.43 12.36 -1.49
CA ASP A 563 37.92 11.35 -0.57
C ASP A 563 36.41 11.05 -0.64
N SER A 564 36.05 10.12 -1.54
CA SER A 564 34.78 9.39 -1.43
C SER A 564 34.91 8.32 -0.36
N ALA A 565 34.14 8.40 0.71
CA ALA A 565 34.02 7.33 1.68
C ALA A 565 32.88 6.38 1.30
N GLN A 566 33.13 5.09 1.34
CA GLN A 566 32.16 4.05 0.99
C GLN A 566 31.96 3.10 2.16
N PHE A 567 30.72 2.69 2.40
CA PHE A 567 30.42 1.59 3.28
C PHE A 567 29.56 0.53 2.55
N LYS A 568 29.74 -0.72 2.91
CA LYS A 568 28.97 -1.85 2.41
C LYS A 568 28.42 -2.62 3.60
N VAL A 569 27.15 -3.00 3.52
CA VAL A 569 26.51 -3.82 4.53
C VAL A 569 25.78 -4.95 3.82
N ASN A 570 26.14 -6.19 4.14
CA ASN A 570 25.52 -7.37 3.61
C ASN A 570 24.70 -8.02 4.73
N PHE A 571 23.43 -8.25 4.46
CA PHE A 571 22.57 -9.02 5.33
C PHE A 571 22.44 -10.42 4.72
N PRO A 572 22.90 -11.48 5.41
CA PRO A 572 22.88 -12.83 4.89
C PRO A 572 21.46 -13.31 4.69
N LEU A 573 21.34 -14.48 4.04
CA LEU A 573 20.07 -15.14 3.84
C LEU A 573 19.32 -15.28 5.17
N SER A 574 18.14 -14.69 5.21
CA SER A 574 17.25 -14.70 6.37
C SER A 574 15.94 -15.38 6.03
N LEU A 575 15.42 -16.18 6.97
CA LEU A 575 14.17 -16.92 6.82
C LEU A 575 13.04 -16.26 7.58
N PHE A 576 11.89 -16.17 6.93
CA PHE A 576 10.68 -15.54 7.42
C PHE A 576 9.50 -16.51 7.34
N PRO A 577 9.34 -17.38 8.36
CA PRO A 577 8.18 -18.26 8.47
C PRO A 577 6.91 -17.46 8.77
N SER A 578 5.79 -18.00 8.28
CA SER A 578 4.44 -17.51 8.61
C SER A 578 3.47 -18.68 8.72
N ALA A 579 2.52 -18.57 9.64
CA ALA A 579 1.48 -19.57 9.87
C ALA A 579 0.17 -18.88 10.22
N PHE A 580 -0.91 -19.31 9.58
CA PHE A 580 -2.27 -18.81 9.80
C PHE A 580 -3.18 -20.01 9.98
N ILE A 581 -4.00 -19.97 11.01
CA ILE A 581 -4.99 -21.00 11.32
C ILE A 581 -6.31 -20.28 11.52
N THR A 582 -7.32 -20.64 10.75
CA THR A 582 -8.68 -20.12 10.92
C THR A 582 -9.60 -21.27 11.28
N TYR A 583 -10.30 -21.13 12.37
CA TYR A 583 -11.37 -22.05 12.81
C TYR A 583 -12.73 -21.40 12.55
N LYS A 584 -13.48 -21.93 11.62
CA LYS A 584 -14.85 -21.50 11.31
C LYS A 584 -15.82 -22.12 12.31
N MET A 585 -16.14 -21.36 13.36
CA MET A 585 -17.03 -21.82 14.43
C MET A 585 -18.45 -22.02 13.90
N THR A 586 -18.97 -20.98 13.22
CA THR A 586 -20.25 -20.95 12.51
C THR A 586 -20.05 -20.25 11.15
N ASP A 587 -21.11 -20.12 10.34
CA ASP A 587 -21.03 -19.32 9.09
C ASP A 587 -20.83 -17.82 9.31
N LYS A 588 -20.92 -17.37 10.56
CA LYS A 588 -20.81 -15.95 10.94
C LYS A 588 -19.66 -15.67 11.90
N GLU A 589 -19.01 -16.71 12.38
CA GLU A 589 -18.00 -16.60 13.45
C GLU A 589 -16.73 -17.34 13.09
N ASP A 590 -15.63 -16.60 13.11
CA ASP A 590 -14.30 -17.11 12.85
C ASP A 590 -13.36 -16.79 14.01
N LEU A 591 -12.52 -17.75 14.36
CA LEU A 591 -11.37 -17.57 15.25
C LEU A 591 -10.10 -17.79 14.43
N GLN A 592 -9.17 -16.82 14.47
CA GLN A 592 -7.89 -16.90 13.75
C GLN A 592 -6.71 -16.82 14.71
N LEU A 593 -5.71 -17.65 14.47
CA LEU A 593 -4.39 -17.58 15.10
C LEU A 593 -3.36 -17.35 14.00
N ASN A 594 -2.60 -16.28 14.10
CA ASN A 594 -1.63 -15.87 13.10
C ASN A 594 -0.25 -15.69 13.73
N TYR A 595 0.77 -16.16 13.03
CA TYR A 595 2.17 -15.95 13.35
C TYR A 595 2.93 -15.50 12.11
N SER A 596 3.82 -14.52 12.22
CA SER A 596 4.84 -14.26 11.23
C SER A 596 6.11 -13.67 11.85
N ARG A 597 7.25 -13.95 11.21
CA ARG A 597 8.52 -13.30 11.47
C ARG A 597 8.77 -12.24 10.40
N ARG A 598 9.23 -11.06 10.84
CA ARG A 598 9.42 -9.87 9.99
C ARG A 598 10.79 -9.25 10.25
N VAL A 599 11.23 -8.38 9.34
CA VAL A 599 12.49 -7.64 9.46
C VAL A 599 12.26 -6.15 9.25
N ASN A 600 12.94 -5.34 10.06
CA ASN A 600 13.13 -3.92 9.81
C ASN A 600 14.63 -3.69 9.57
N ARG A 601 14.99 -3.36 8.33
CA ARG A 601 16.37 -3.13 7.94
C ARG A 601 16.74 -1.67 8.20
N PRO A 602 17.94 -1.39 8.70
CA PRO A 602 18.39 -0.01 8.86
C PRO A 602 18.31 0.72 7.51
N ASN A 603 17.83 1.95 7.54
CA ASN A 603 17.79 2.80 6.35
C ASN A 603 19.15 3.50 6.13
N PHE A 604 19.30 4.17 4.99
CA PHE A 604 20.52 4.85 4.62
C PHE A 604 21.01 5.83 5.71
N PHE A 605 20.14 6.70 6.23
CA PHE A 605 20.53 7.71 7.24
C PHE A 605 20.93 7.08 8.58
N GLN A 606 20.36 5.94 8.92
CA GLN A 606 20.75 5.18 10.11
C GLN A 606 22.13 4.51 9.95
N LEU A 607 22.48 4.15 8.72
CA LEU A 607 23.77 3.49 8.42
C LEU A 607 24.90 4.47 8.09
N MET A 608 24.59 5.70 7.70
CA MET A 608 25.58 6.67 7.21
C MET A 608 26.54 7.11 8.33
N PRO A 609 27.80 6.63 8.38
CA PRO A 609 28.70 6.88 9.50
C PRO A 609 29.41 8.25 9.39
N PHE A 610 28.76 9.21 8.76
CA PHE A 610 29.32 10.54 8.55
C PHE A 610 28.47 11.60 9.24
N PRO A 611 29.09 12.50 10.02
CA PRO A 611 28.36 13.55 10.72
C PRO A 611 27.67 14.50 9.74
N ASP A 612 26.40 14.81 10.03
CA ASP A 612 25.66 15.89 9.39
C ASP A 612 25.70 17.13 10.29
N TYR A 613 26.49 18.08 9.89
CA TYR A 613 26.70 19.36 10.62
C TYR A 613 25.72 20.46 10.19
N SER A 614 24.62 20.13 9.53
CA SER A 614 23.59 21.12 9.15
C SER A 614 23.01 21.87 10.35
N ASP A 615 22.96 21.24 11.52
CA ASP A 615 22.77 21.88 12.81
C ASP A 615 24.03 21.69 13.67
N PRO A 616 24.87 22.75 13.86
CA PRO A 616 26.13 22.62 14.58
C PRO A 616 25.99 22.27 16.07
N GLN A 617 24.82 22.43 16.65
CA GLN A 617 24.54 22.08 18.05
C GLN A 617 23.94 20.68 18.19
N ASN A 618 23.37 20.10 17.12
CA ASN A 618 22.70 18.81 17.09
C ASN A 618 23.13 17.98 15.88
N ILE A 619 24.31 17.42 15.97
CA ILE A 619 24.96 16.69 14.88
C ILE A 619 24.34 15.31 14.78
N ASN A 620 23.87 14.94 13.59
CA ASN A 620 23.36 13.59 13.33
C ASN A 620 24.45 12.74 12.68
N ILE A 621 24.64 11.52 13.18
CA ILE A 621 25.60 10.56 12.66
C ILE A 621 24.96 9.16 12.66
N GLY A 622 24.99 8.46 11.53
CA GLY A 622 24.52 7.07 11.47
C GLY A 622 25.57 6.10 12.01
N ASN A 623 25.19 4.84 12.06
CA ASN A 623 26.03 3.74 12.53
C ASN A 623 26.00 2.59 11.51
N ALA A 624 27.08 2.39 10.77
CA ALA A 624 27.22 1.33 9.78
C ALA A 624 27.21 -0.10 10.39
N GLY A 625 27.43 -0.18 11.71
CA GLY A 625 27.41 -1.46 12.46
C GLY A 625 26.01 -1.95 12.84
N LEU A 626 24.95 -1.25 12.46
CA LEU A 626 23.57 -1.65 12.79
C LEU A 626 23.20 -2.99 12.15
N LYS A 627 22.60 -3.83 12.97
CA LYS A 627 21.99 -5.11 12.57
C LYS A 627 20.51 -4.91 12.23
N PRO A 628 19.92 -5.75 11.37
CA PRO A 628 18.48 -5.76 11.16
C PRO A 628 17.73 -6.10 12.44
N GLU A 629 16.61 -5.41 12.65
CA GLU A 629 15.65 -5.74 13.70
C GLU A 629 14.72 -6.85 13.21
N PHE A 630 14.56 -7.91 14.01
CA PHE A 630 13.62 -9.00 13.72
C PHE A 630 12.46 -8.99 14.70
N THR A 631 11.24 -9.08 14.17
CA THR A 631 10.00 -9.10 14.96
C THR A 631 9.26 -10.41 14.75
N ASN A 632 8.96 -11.11 15.83
CA ASN A 632 8.01 -12.21 15.87
C ASN A 632 6.65 -11.66 16.33
N SER A 633 5.62 -11.85 15.52
CA SER A 633 4.27 -11.34 15.75
C SER A 633 3.27 -12.49 15.88
N PHE A 634 2.52 -12.50 16.98
CA PHE A 634 1.43 -13.44 17.24
C PHE A 634 0.14 -12.66 17.37
N GLU A 635 -0.91 -13.13 16.73
CA GLU A 635 -2.24 -12.52 16.78
C GLU A 635 -3.32 -13.57 16.93
N VAL A 636 -4.27 -13.32 17.81
CA VAL A 636 -5.53 -14.07 17.94
C VAL A 636 -6.67 -13.11 17.63
N SER A 637 -7.47 -13.45 16.65
CA SER A 637 -8.59 -12.60 16.20
C SER A 637 -9.90 -13.39 16.24
N TYR A 638 -10.92 -12.81 16.84
CA TYR A 638 -12.30 -13.30 16.79
C TYR A 638 -13.14 -12.34 15.98
N ASN A 639 -13.82 -12.85 14.98
CA ASN A 639 -14.73 -12.11 14.10
C ASN A 639 -16.14 -12.70 14.19
N ASN A 640 -17.15 -11.82 14.30
CA ASN A 640 -18.56 -12.23 14.34
C ASN A 640 -19.42 -11.27 13.49
N ALA A 641 -20.00 -11.79 12.43
CA ALA A 641 -20.98 -11.09 11.57
C ALA A 641 -22.42 -11.37 12.09
N TYR A 642 -22.77 -10.84 13.27
CA TYR A 642 -23.99 -11.21 14.01
C TYR A 642 -25.31 -10.73 13.38
N LYS A 643 -25.30 -9.68 12.55
CA LYS A 643 -26.46 -9.18 11.79
C LYS A 643 -26.05 -8.79 10.38
N ARG A 644 -26.99 -8.67 9.46
CA ARG A 644 -26.71 -8.17 8.10
C ARG A 644 -26.06 -6.78 8.16
N GLY A 645 -24.80 -6.67 7.75
CA GLY A 645 -24.02 -5.44 7.78
C GLY A 645 -23.42 -5.08 9.14
N ALA A 646 -23.62 -5.89 10.19
CA ALA A 646 -22.99 -5.76 11.49
C ALA A 646 -21.80 -6.70 11.59
N ASN A 647 -20.71 -6.23 12.19
CA ASN A 647 -19.49 -7.00 12.39
C ASN A 647 -18.82 -6.59 13.69
N PHE A 648 -18.41 -7.56 14.49
CA PHE A 648 -17.62 -7.38 15.69
C PHE A 648 -16.29 -8.12 15.52
N LEU A 649 -15.19 -7.40 15.68
CA LEU A 649 -13.83 -7.91 15.55
C LEU A 649 -13.04 -7.57 16.81
N VAL A 650 -12.42 -8.58 17.40
CA VAL A 650 -11.44 -8.43 18.48
C VAL A 650 -10.15 -9.08 18.03
N THR A 651 -9.02 -8.40 18.22
CA THR A 651 -7.69 -8.94 17.96
C THR A 651 -6.80 -8.70 19.16
N ALA A 652 -6.33 -9.75 19.80
CA ALA A 652 -5.24 -9.70 20.74
C ALA A 652 -3.92 -9.92 19.99
N PHE A 653 -2.89 -9.15 20.29
CA PHE A 653 -1.59 -9.28 19.65
C PHE A 653 -0.45 -9.21 20.65
N PHE A 654 0.60 -9.94 20.31
CA PHE A 654 1.88 -9.94 21.03
C PHE A 654 3.02 -9.88 20.01
N LYS A 655 3.97 -8.96 20.21
CA LYS A 655 5.13 -8.77 19.37
C LYS A 655 6.39 -8.74 20.20
N TYR A 656 7.38 -9.49 19.75
CA TYR A 656 8.71 -9.54 20.33
C TYR A 656 9.74 -9.18 19.26
N SER A 657 10.42 -8.05 19.42
CA SER A 657 11.46 -7.58 18.52
C SER A 657 12.82 -7.70 19.17
N THR A 658 13.80 -8.17 18.40
CA THR A 658 15.22 -8.24 18.79
C THR A 658 16.03 -7.27 17.94
N ASN A 659 17.13 -6.77 18.47
CA ASN A 659 17.99 -5.77 17.83
C ASN A 659 17.21 -4.51 17.41
N LEU A 660 16.30 -4.02 18.25
CA LEU A 660 15.49 -2.84 17.93
C LEU A 660 16.39 -1.65 17.61
N ILE A 661 16.22 -1.06 16.43
CA ILE A 661 16.98 0.11 16.03
C ILE A 661 16.38 1.33 16.72
N THR A 662 17.14 1.91 17.64
CA THR A 662 16.74 3.08 18.40
C THR A 662 17.78 4.20 18.33
N ARG A 663 17.33 5.42 18.53
CA ARG A 663 18.21 6.57 18.63
C ARG A 663 18.80 6.69 20.03
N TYR A 664 20.00 7.21 20.12
CA TYR A 664 20.57 7.68 21.38
C TYR A 664 21.35 8.99 21.13
N SER A 665 21.44 9.82 22.15
CA SER A 665 22.23 11.06 22.07
C SER A 665 23.33 11.01 23.11
N TYR A 666 24.47 11.55 22.75
CA TYR A 666 25.60 11.78 23.64
C TYR A 666 26.16 13.20 23.40
N THR A 667 26.94 13.69 24.34
CA THR A 667 27.61 14.99 24.20
C THR A 667 29.06 14.80 23.75
N GLY A 668 29.53 15.70 22.90
CA GLY A 668 30.91 15.72 22.41
C GLY A 668 31.34 17.12 22.03
N LYS A 669 32.61 17.31 21.72
CA LYS A 669 33.12 18.58 21.18
C LYS A 669 32.66 18.75 19.73
N ASN A 670 32.46 20.00 19.32
CA ASN A 670 32.17 20.28 17.91
C ASN A 670 33.46 20.18 17.08
N GLU A 671 33.59 19.12 16.28
CA GLU A 671 34.76 18.87 15.44
C GLU A 671 34.98 19.95 14.35
N LEU A 672 33.94 20.71 13.95
CA LEU A 672 34.07 21.85 13.04
C LEU A 672 34.63 23.09 13.70
N ASN A 673 34.54 23.21 15.00
CA ASN A 673 35.10 24.33 15.77
C ASN A 673 35.80 23.78 17.02
N PRO A 674 36.99 23.18 16.88
CA PRO A 674 37.73 22.59 18.02
C PRO A 674 38.12 23.61 19.11
N ALA A 675 38.13 24.89 18.77
CA ALA A 675 38.40 25.96 19.72
C ALA A 675 37.20 26.27 20.65
N ASP A 676 36.01 25.87 20.27
CA ASP A 676 34.81 25.98 21.11
C ASP A 676 34.83 24.85 22.13
N THR A 677 34.93 25.18 23.40
CA THR A 677 34.89 24.21 24.50
C THR A 677 33.49 23.75 24.86
N ASN A 678 32.44 24.35 24.27
CA ASN A 678 31.07 23.99 24.51
C ASN A 678 30.77 22.59 23.92
N LEU A 679 30.10 21.77 24.70
CA LEU A 679 29.64 20.46 24.22
C LEU A 679 28.41 20.60 23.31
N VAL A 680 28.38 19.83 22.23
CA VAL A 680 27.27 19.72 21.32
C VAL A 680 26.65 18.33 21.41
N PHE A 681 25.40 18.17 20.96
CA PHE A 681 24.73 16.89 20.91
C PHE A 681 25.07 16.14 19.64
N TYR A 682 25.45 14.88 19.80
CA TYR A 682 25.50 13.90 18.73
C TYR A 682 24.31 12.96 18.86
N ASN A 683 23.51 12.85 17.81
CA ASN A 683 22.40 11.94 17.71
C ASN A 683 22.79 10.77 16.80
N SER A 684 22.74 9.55 17.32
CA SER A 684 23.15 8.35 16.60
C SER A 684 22.14 7.23 16.77
N TYR A 685 22.47 6.05 16.27
CA TYR A 685 21.61 4.87 16.31
C TYR A 685 22.36 3.67 16.89
N ILE A 686 21.66 2.87 17.68
CA ILE A 686 22.14 1.58 18.16
C ILE A 686 21.06 0.52 18.01
N ASN A 687 21.46 -0.75 18.12
CA ASN A 687 20.52 -1.83 18.35
C ASN A 687 20.28 -1.97 19.85
N ALA A 688 19.07 -1.64 20.32
CA ALA A 688 18.59 -1.99 21.65
C ALA A 688 18.39 -3.52 21.76
N ASP A 689 18.42 -4.05 23.00
CA ASP A 689 18.37 -5.49 23.22
C ASP A 689 17.08 -6.10 22.66
N ASN A 690 15.94 -5.63 23.15
CA ASN A 690 14.63 -6.11 22.69
C ASN A 690 13.51 -5.11 22.97
N SER A 691 12.38 -5.36 22.33
CA SER A 691 11.12 -4.65 22.57
C SER A 691 9.97 -5.65 22.65
N ILE A 692 9.09 -5.45 23.62
CA ILE A 692 7.86 -6.23 23.80
C ILE A 692 6.68 -5.26 23.63
N THR A 693 5.76 -5.61 22.72
CA THR A 693 4.51 -4.84 22.52
C THR A 693 3.34 -5.82 22.51
N TYR A 694 2.34 -5.58 23.32
CA TYR A 694 1.12 -6.38 23.35
C TYR A 694 -0.10 -5.49 23.52
N GLY A 695 -1.24 -5.98 23.08
CA GLY A 695 -2.46 -5.18 23.15
C GLY A 695 -3.71 -5.87 22.61
N LEU A 696 -4.79 -5.10 22.63
CA LEU A 696 -6.11 -5.50 22.19
C LEU A 696 -6.69 -4.46 21.25
N GLU A 697 -7.14 -4.90 20.08
CA GLU A 697 -7.85 -4.10 19.09
C GLU A 697 -9.30 -4.53 19.05
N LEU A 698 -10.21 -3.58 19.19
CA LEU A 698 -11.65 -3.77 19.13
C LEU A 698 -12.21 -2.97 17.96
N SER A 699 -13.06 -3.57 17.16
CA SER A 699 -13.80 -2.86 16.10
C SER A 699 -15.21 -3.43 16.02
N ASN A 700 -16.20 -2.57 16.13
CA ASN A 700 -17.60 -2.96 16.02
C ASN A 700 -18.30 -2.04 15.03
N LYS A 701 -18.86 -2.63 13.98
CA LYS A 701 -19.78 -1.96 13.07
C LYS A 701 -21.18 -2.48 13.33
N MET A 702 -22.12 -1.60 13.59
CA MET A 702 -23.51 -1.97 13.80
C MET A 702 -24.48 -1.01 13.10
N PRO A 703 -25.39 -1.52 12.28
CA PRO A 703 -26.58 -0.79 11.86
C PRO A 703 -27.54 -0.73 13.07
N VAL A 704 -27.49 0.39 13.80
CA VAL A 704 -28.32 0.61 15.00
C VAL A 704 -29.79 0.61 14.59
N THR A 705 -30.09 1.32 13.48
CA THR A 705 -31.41 1.33 12.83
C THR A 705 -31.24 1.26 11.31
N LYS A 706 -32.35 1.29 10.54
CA LYS A 706 -32.30 1.35 9.06
C LYS A 706 -31.68 2.66 8.54
N TRP A 707 -31.68 3.72 9.35
CA TRP A 707 -31.18 5.03 9.01
C TRP A 707 -29.90 5.42 9.75
N TRP A 708 -29.41 4.64 10.73
CA TRP A 708 -28.23 4.92 11.53
C TRP A 708 -27.26 3.75 11.55
N ASP A 709 -26.09 3.95 10.96
CA ASP A 709 -24.94 3.05 10.98
C ASP A 709 -23.87 3.62 11.94
N LEU A 710 -23.41 2.84 12.91
CA LEU A 710 -22.36 3.22 13.87
C LEU A 710 -21.16 2.27 13.75
N THR A 711 -19.95 2.84 13.65
CA THR A 711 -18.70 2.10 13.74
C THR A 711 -17.90 2.64 14.91
N LEU A 712 -17.54 1.76 15.85
CA LEU A 712 -16.69 2.07 16.99
C LEU A 712 -15.42 1.24 16.88
N SER A 713 -14.27 1.84 17.21
CA SER A 713 -13.01 1.11 17.34
C SER A 713 -12.21 1.63 18.52
N ALA A 714 -11.50 0.72 19.18
CA ALA A 714 -10.59 1.03 20.26
C ALA A 714 -9.33 0.19 20.14
N ASN A 715 -8.20 0.77 20.50
CA ASN A 715 -6.90 0.13 20.56
C ASN A 715 -6.31 0.38 21.95
N LEU A 716 -5.98 -0.70 22.63
CA LEU A 716 -5.31 -0.68 23.94
C LEU A 716 -4.01 -1.44 23.80
N PHE A 717 -2.88 -0.85 24.11
CA PHE A 717 -1.59 -1.51 24.00
C PHE A 717 -0.59 -1.03 25.05
N SER A 718 0.38 -1.87 25.33
CA SER A 718 1.55 -1.56 26.14
C SER A 718 2.80 -1.87 25.36
N ALA A 719 3.80 -1.00 25.43
CA ALA A 719 5.10 -1.19 24.80
C ALA A 719 6.20 -0.98 25.85
N LYS A 720 7.14 -1.91 25.87
CA LYS A 720 8.35 -1.84 26.71
C LYS A 720 9.58 -2.02 25.82
N ILE A 721 10.56 -1.16 25.99
CA ILE A 721 11.85 -1.24 25.32
C ILE A 721 12.91 -1.51 26.40
N ASN A 722 13.71 -2.54 26.18
CA ASN A 722 14.89 -2.81 26.99
C ASN A 722 16.12 -2.42 26.15
N ALA A 723 16.91 -1.50 26.65
CA ALA A 723 18.12 -1.05 25.99
C ALA A 723 19.23 -0.80 26.99
N THR A 724 20.37 -1.44 26.75
CA THR A 724 21.61 -1.14 27.47
C THR A 724 22.42 -0.14 26.64
N ILE A 725 22.43 1.12 27.08
CA ILE A 725 23.19 2.18 26.42
C ILE A 725 24.33 2.58 27.36
N PRO A 726 25.59 2.64 26.86
CA PRO A 726 26.71 3.11 27.66
C PRO A 726 26.43 4.49 28.28
N GLY A 727 26.50 4.58 29.63
CA GLY A 727 26.25 5.83 30.33
C GLY A 727 24.80 6.25 30.54
N GLN A 728 23.82 5.46 30.07
CA GLN A 728 22.39 5.75 30.21
C GLN A 728 21.59 4.48 30.55
N ASN A 729 20.87 4.50 31.67
CA ASN A 729 19.90 3.45 31.99
C ASN A 729 18.54 3.82 31.42
N ILE A 730 18.21 3.27 30.25
CA ILE A 730 16.87 3.38 29.69
C ILE A 730 16.02 2.22 30.22
N ASN A 731 15.54 2.35 31.44
CA ASN A 731 14.47 1.50 31.97
C ASN A 731 13.13 2.16 31.64
N ASN A 732 12.64 1.96 30.41
CA ASN A 732 11.31 2.40 30.05
C ASN A 732 10.28 1.56 30.79
N THR A 733 9.61 2.16 31.79
CA THR A 733 8.40 1.60 32.39
C THR A 733 7.36 1.37 31.32
N ALA A 734 6.87 0.12 31.21
CA ALA A 734 5.77 -0.19 30.31
C ALA A 734 4.57 0.73 30.60
N ARG A 735 4.12 1.49 29.62
CA ARG A 735 2.96 2.36 29.75
C ARG A 735 1.83 1.83 28.87
N VAL A 736 0.65 1.75 29.47
CA VAL A 736 -0.57 1.44 28.72
C VAL A 736 -1.01 2.70 27.98
N SER A 737 -1.23 2.55 26.69
CA SER A 737 -1.72 3.59 25.78
C SER A 737 -2.99 3.10 25.11
N TRP A 738 -3.95 4.00 24.88
CA TRP A 738 -5.14 3.65 24.12
C TRP A 738 -5.64 4.80 23.28
N PHE A 739 -6.35 4.47 22.22
CA PHE A 739 -7.10 5.42 21.43
C PHE A 739 -8.42 4.79 20.94
N ALA A 740 -9.40 5.62 20.72
CA ALA A 740 -10.72 5.22 20.23
C ALA A 740 -11.15 6.09 19.06
N LYS A 741 -11.92 5.52 18.14
CA LYS A 741 -12.53 6.22 17.01
C LYS A 741 -13.99 5.84 16.89
N MET A 742 -14.80 6.82 16.48
CA MET A 742 -16.21 6.67 16.20
C MET A 742 -16.52 7.22 14.81
N ASN A 743 -17.27 6.45 14.02
CA ASN A 743 -17.90 6.94 12.80
C ASN A 743 -19.40 6.65 12.88
N SER A 744 -20.21 7.68 12.89
CA SER A 744 -21.67 7.62 12.96
C SER A 744 -22.26 8.20 11.68
N SER A 745 -23.01 7.40 10.92
CA SER A 745 -23.60 7.78 9.64
C SER A 745 -25.12 7.70 9.71
N PHE A 746 -25.78 8.81 9.42
CA PHE A 746 -27.24 8.96 9.45
C PHE A 746 -27.76 9.13 8.02
N LYS A 747 -28.66 8.27 7.59
CA LYS A 747 -29.42 8.38 6.33
C LYS A 747 -30.72 9.13 6.63
N VAL A 748 -30.66 10.46 6.63
CA VAL A 748 -31.82 11.32 6.97
C VAL A 748 -32.95 11.11 5.95
N THR A 749 -32.62 11.00 4.67
CA THR A 749 -33.51 10.58 3.59
C THR A 749 -32.81 9.62 2.66
N LYS A 750 -33.50 9.13 1.61
CA LYS A 750 -32.87 8.29 0.57
C LYS A 750 -31.69 8.99 -0.17
N THR A 751 -31.62 10.34 -0.08
CA THR A 751 -30.63 11.14 -0.82
C THR A 751 -29.82 12.08 0.07
N LEU A 752 -30.11 12.16 1.37
CA LEU A 752 -29.40 13.01 2.31
C LEU A 752 -28.80 12.16 3.42
N SER A 753 -27.49 12.28 3.60
CA SER A 753 -26.74 11.59 4.65
C SER A 753 -25.91 12.58 5.46
N ILE A 754 -25.81 12.35 6.77
CA ILE A 754 -24.94 13.08 7.68
C ILE A 754 -23.95 12.08 8.27
N GLN A 755 -22.69 12.45 8.40
CA GLN A 755 -21.65 11.66 9.07
C GLN A 755 -20.98 12.50 10.15
N LEU A 756 -20.84 11.91 11.33
CA LEU A 756 -20.03 12.40 12.42
C LEU A 756 -18.86 11.42 12.61
N SER A 757 -17.64 11.94 12.63
CA SER A 757 -16.44 11.16 12.93
C SER A 757 -15.76 11.79 14.13
N GLY A 758 -15.41 10.96 15.13
CA GLY A 758 -14.72 11.40 16.32
C GLY A 758 -13.51 10.51 16.59
N ASP A 759 -12.43 11.10 17.08
CA ASP A 759 -11.27 10.39 17.58
C ASP A 759 -10.86 10.90 18.96
N TYR A 760 -10.43 10.00 19.81
CA TYR A 760 -9.82 10.28 21.10
C TYR A 760 -8.54 9.48 21.21
N GLN A 761 -7.45 10.12 21.62
CA GLN A 761 -6.19 9.51 21.96
C GLN A 761 -5.86 9.84 23.42
N ALA A 762 -5.65 8.82 24.21
CA ALA A 762 -5.14 8.97 25.57
C ALA A 762 -3.64 9.31 25.57
N LYS A 763 -3.09 9.53 26.75
CA LYS A 763 -1.64 9.70 26.92
C LYS A 763 -0.89 8.49 26.34
N THR A 764 0.02 8.74 25.39
CA THR A 764 0.66 7.69 24.60
C THR A 764 2.16 7.89 24.59
N VAL A 765 2.94 6.83 24.82
CA VAL A 765 4.40 6.86 24.72
C VAL A 765 4.80 7.25 23.30
N LEU A 766 5.84 8.09 23.17
CA LEU A 766 6.41 8.41 21.86
C LEU A 766 6.91 7.15 21.17
N PRO A 767 6.70 7.01 19.85
CA PRO A 767 7.17 5.84 19.11
C PRO A 767 8.68 5.67 19.24
N PRO A 768 9.20 4.45 19.31
CA PRO A 768 10.64 4.19 19.25
C PRO A 768 11.25 4.75 17.96
N GLY A 769 12.35 5.46 18.05
CA GLY A 769 13.06 6.00 16.90
C GLY A 769 12.56 7.34 16.35
N GLY A 770 11.71 8.05 17.09
CA GLY A 770 11.17 9.35 16.69
C GLY A 770 10.23 9.25 15.48
N GLY A 771 8.97 9.59 15.63
CA GLY A 771 8.01 9.56 14.54
C GLY A 771 8.47 10.43 13.36
N GLY A 772 8.82 9.83 12.24
CA GLY A 772 9.18 10.58 11.04
C GLY A 772 9.95 9.82 9.98
N GLY A 773 10.20 8.53 10.15
CA GLY A 773 10.87 7.70 9.16
C GLY A 773 9.94 7.16 8.07
N GLY A 774 9.00 7.94 7.55
CA GLY A 774 8.34 7.60 6.28
C GLY A 774 9.38 7.65 5.16
N ARG A 775 9.56 6.58 4.43
CA ARG A 775 10.38 6.49 3.22
C ARG A 775 9.92 7.56 2.21
N GLY A 776 10.46 8.76 2.24
CA GLY A 776 10.12 9.82 1.28
C GLY A 776 10.05 11.23 1.85
N GLY A 777 10.22 11.43 3.13
CA GLY A 777 10.34 12.76 3.69
C GLY A 777 11.77 13.24 3.57
N GLY A 778 11.99 14.28 2.78
CA GLY A 778 13.21 15.06 2.88
C GLY A 778 13.41 15.48 4.33
N MET A 779 14.64 15.54 4.80
CA MET A 779 15.00 16.22 6.03
C MET A 779 14.43 17.62 5.94
N MET A 780 13.28 17.86 6.53
CA MET A 780 12.78 19.20 6.72
C MET A 780 13.28 19.68 8.06
N TRP A 781 14.05 20.74 8.00
CA TRP A 781 14.32 21.65 9.07
C TRP A 781 13.06 21.92 9.89
N GLY A 782 13.10 21.72 11.18
CA GLY A 782 12.04 22.11 12.10
C GLY A 782 11.32 20.98 12.83
N GLY A 783 11.68 19.74 12.63
CA GLY A 783 11.30 18.66 13.56
C GLY A 783 12.11 18.81 14.82
N GLY A 784 11.51 19.34 15.88
CA GLY A 784 12.17 19.45 17.17
C GLY A 784 12.84 18.14 17.53
N MET A 785 14.00 18.22 18.16
CA MET A 785 14.79 17.11 18.67
C MET A 785 13.95 16.11 19.46
N GLN A 786 13.40 15.13 18.79
CA GLN A 786 12.90 13.91 19.39
C GLN A 786 14.02 12.86 19.29
N GLY A 787 15.16 13.21 19.89
CA GLY A 787 16.25 12.29 20.12
C GLY A 787 15.83 11.19 21.11
N THR A 788 16.74 10.61 21.78
CA THR A 788 16.62 9.61 22.86
C THR A 788 15.76 10.02 24.04
N ALA A 789 15.18 11.22 24.01
CA ALA A 789 14.27 11.68 25.05
C ALA A 789 13.11 10.69 25.23
N GLN A 790 12.95 10.23 26.44
CA GLN A 790 11.75 9.54 26.84
C GLN A 790 10.62 10.56 26.87
N GLY A 791 9.44 10.16 26.42
CA GLY A 791 8.35 11.11 26.40
C GLY A 791 7.00 10.49 26.06
N TYR A 792 6.02 11.34 26.06
CA TYR A 792 4.66 10.96 25.77
C TYR A 792 3.89 12.09 25.08
N ASN A 793 2.93 11.70 24.26
CA ASN A 793 1.90 12.60 23.75
C ASN A 793 0.80 12.75 24.82
N LEU A 794 0.33 13.97 25.03
CA LEU A 794 -0.82 14.27 25.89
C LEU A 794 -2.14 13.85 25.23
N PRO A 795 -3.20 13.67 26.00
CA PRO A 795 -4.52 13.33 25.44
C PRO A 795 -5.00 14.37 24.44
N ARG A 796 -5.64 13.90 23.37
CA ARG A 796 -6.29 14.76 22.36
C ARG A 796 -7.57 14.15 21.85
N TYR A 797 -8.46 14.97 21.34
CA TYR A 797 -9.69 14.54 20.68
C TYR A 797 -10.08 15.51 19.57
N GLY A 798 -10.89 15.02 18.65
CA GLY A 798 -11.43 15.81 17.55
C GLY A 798 -12.76 15.26 17.07
N ILE A 799 -13.61 16.14 16.53
CA ILE A 799 -14.87 15.78 15.91
C ILE A 799 -14.97 16.45 14.56
N ASP A 800 -15.25 15.63 13.53
CA ASP A 800 -15.48 16.03 12.14
C ASP A 800 -16.94 15.79 11.77
N ILE A 801 -17.51 16.64 10.93
CA ILE A 801 -18.87 16.52 10.40
C ILE A 801 -18.86 16.56 8.87
N ALA A 802 -19.73 15.79 8.25
CA ALA A 802 -20.01 15.89 6.82
C ALA A 802 -21.51 15.70 6.53
N ILE A 803 -22.03 16.49 5.60
CA ILE A 803 -23.39 16.42 5.09
C ILE A 803 -23.31 16.18 3.57
N ARG A 804 -23.99 15.16 3.08
CA ARG A 804 -23.97 14.79 1.67
C ARG A 804 -25.39 14.68 1.12
N LYS A 805 -25.63 15.38 0.02
CA LYS A 805 -26.82 15.26 -0.82
C LYS A 805 -26.49 14.54 -2.10
N GLU A 806 -27.30 13.55 -2.49
CA GLU A 806 -27.13 12.76 -3.71
C GLU A 806 -28.32 12.96 -4.64
N TRP A 807 -28.06 12.92 -5.94
CA TRP A 807 -29.05 12.92 -7.00
C TRP A 807 -28.77 11.79 -7.99
N THR A 808 -29.80 11.14 -8.45
CA THR A 808 -29.71 10.13 -9.51
C THR A 808 -30.62 10.56 -10.65
N TRP A 809 -30.03 10.70 -11.83
CA TRP A 809 -30.77 11.04 -13.05
C TRP A 809 -31.07 9.78 -13.85
N LYS A 810 -32.02 9.89 -14.79
CA LYS A 810 -32.28 8.85 -15.80
C LYS A 810 -30.97 8.54 -16.55
N ASN A 811 -30.79 7.32 -17.03
CA ASN A 811 -29.60 6.84 -17.73
C ASN A 811 -28.33 6.59 -16.87
N GLY A 812 -28.49 6.31 -15.58
CA GLY A 812 -27.38 5.89 -14.71
C GLY A 812 -26.42 7.01 -14.32
N LYS A 813 -26.72 8.27 -14.63
CA LYS A 813 -25.95 9.43 -14.15
C LYS A 813 -26.26 9.69 -12.67
N SER A 814 -25.25 10.08 -11.90
CA SER A 814 -25.43 10.46 -10.51
C SER A 814 -24.55 11.65 -10.14
N GLY A 815 -25.02 12.47 -9.22
CA GLY A 815 -24.28 13.58 -8.66
C GLY A 815 -24.36 13.59 -7.14
N SER A 816 -23.36 14.16 -6.50
CA SER A 816 -23.40 14.40 -5.06
C SER A 816 -22.71 15.70 -4.70
N LEU A 817 -23.26 16.39 -3.72
CA LEU A 817 -22.67 17.56 -3.09
C LEU A 817 -22.38 17.22 -1.63
N THR A 818 -21.14 17.41 -1.21
CA THR A 818 -20.68 17.13 0.15
C THR A 818 -20.14 18.40 0.78
N LEU A 819 -20.71 18.80 1.90
CA LEU A 819 -20.20 19.83 2.80
C LEU A 819 -19.56 19.13 3.99
N ALA A 820 -18.28 19.40 4.27
CA ALA A 820 -17.55 18.77 5.36
C ALA A 820 -16.72 19.79 6.13
N MET A 821 -16.62 19.60 7.44
CA MET A 821 -15.78 20.41 8.34
C MET A 821 -15.01 19.49 9.27
N ASN A 822 -13.70 19.67 9.35
CA ASN A 822 -12.86 18.96 10.32
C ASN A 822 -12.67 19.78 11.58
N ASP A 823 -12.43 19.09 12.70
CA ASP A 823 -12.15 19.66 14.01
C ASP A 823 -13.14 20.79 14.38
N VAL A 824 -14.44 20.47 14.32
CA VAL A 824 -15.56 21.43 14.49
C VAL A 824 -15.40 22.27 15.74
N PHE A 825 -14.91 21.68 16.83
CA PHE A 825 -14.75 22.34 18.13
C PHE A 825 -13.34 22.89 18.38
N ARG A 826 -12.42 22.81 17.37
CA ARG A 826 -11.03 23.27 17.49
C ARG A 826 -10.25 22.63 18.64
N THR A 827 -10.52 21.36 18.90
CA THR A 827 -9.95 20.60 20.03
C THR A 827 -8.71 19.80 19.69
N GLN A 828 -8.37 19.64 18.41
CA GLN A 828 -7.18 18.92 17.96
C GLN A 828 -5.92 19.75 18.24
N LEU A 829 -5.43 19.69 19.46
CA LEU A 829 -4.14 20.22 19.89
C LEU A 829 -3.19 19.06 20.13
N PHE A 830 -2.09 19.03 19.39
CA PHE A 830 -1.03 18.05 19.58
C PHE A 830 -0.06 18.60 20.61
N GLN A 831 0.03 17.89 21.72
CA GLN A 831 0.93 18.25 22.81
C GLN A 831 1.82 17.04 23.11
N SER A 832 3.13 17.27 23.31
CA SER A 832 4.08 16.25 23.70
C SER A 832 4.98 16.76 24.81
N TYR A 833 5.34 15.87 25.70
CA TYR A 833 6.40 16.05 26.69
C TYR A 833 7.54 15.09 26.36
N SER A 834 8.76 15.57 26.44
CA SER A 834 9.96 14.75 26.27
C SER A 834 11.03 15.19 27.27
N GLU A 835 11.75 14.20 27.81
CA GLU A 835 12.83 14.43 28.78
C GLU A 835 14.04 13.54 28.47
N SER A 836 15.21 14.05 28.80
CA SER A 836 16.48 13.35 28.81
C SER A 836 17.32 13.83 29.99
N ASN A 837 18.50 13.28 30.18
CA ASN A 837 19.46 13.78 31.19
C ASN A 837 19.89 15.24 30.94
N PHE A 838 19.59 15.80 29.77
CA PHE A 838 20.09 17.07 29.29
C PHE A 838 19.02 18.15 29.16
N PHE A 839 17.76 17.76 29.08
CA PHE A 839 16.65 18.71 28.92
C PHE A 839 15.29 18.09 29.25
N GLN A 840 14.35 18.98 29.56
CA GLN A 840 12.90 18.73 29.56
C GLN A 840 12.25 19.65 28.52
N GLN A 841 11.29 19.13 27.77
CA GLN A 841 10.64 19.90 26.71
C GLN A 841 9.16 19.61 26.63
N THR A 842 8.36 20.66 26.56
CA THR A 842 6.95 20.62 26.21
C THR A 842 6.74 21.25 24.86
N SER A 843 6.05 20.55 23.96
CA SER A 843 5.71 21.07 22.64
C SER A 843 4.22 21.02 22.40
N GLN A 844 3.67 22.07 21.78
CA GLN A 844 2.26 22.16 21.41
C GLN A 844 2.18 22.56 19.95
N ARG A 845 1.27 21.94 19.19
CA ARG A 845 1.10 22.28 17.78
C ARG A 845 -0.36 22.11 17.38
N ARG A 846 -0.92 23.10 16.67
CA ARG A 846 -2.24 23.05 16.07
C ARG A 846 -2.13 23.31 14.57
N ARG A 847 -2.72 22.43 13.77
CA ARG A 847 -2.67 22.50 12.31
C ARG A 847 -4.07 22.43 11.73
N ASP A 848 -4.37 23.34 10.80
CA ASP A 848 -5.58 23.35 9.98
C ASP A 848 -6.91 23.14 10.73
N PRO A 849 -7.19 23.85 11.84
CA PRO A 849 -8.45 23.71 12.53
C PRO A 849 -9.60 24.27 11.69
N GLN A 850 -10.78 23.66 11.81
CA GLN A 850 -12.06 24.19 11.31
C GLN A 850 -12.06 24.54 9.82
N VAL A 851 -11.51 23.69 8.95
CA VAL A 851 -11.56 23.90 7.51
C VAL A 851 -12.89 23.36 6.96
N LEU A 852 -13.74 24.27 6.47
CA LEU A 852 -14.99 23.95 5.78
C LEU A 852 -14.69 23.66 4.30
N ARG A 853 -15.26 22.56 3.75
CA ARG A 853 -15.06 22.11 2.37
C ARG A 853 -16.39 21.82 1.69
N LEU A 854 -16.50 22.25 0.44
CA LEU A 854 -17.62 21.95 -0.44
C LEU A 854 -17.09 21.17 -1.64
N ASN A 855 -17.59 19.94 -1.84
CA ASN A 855 -17.16 19.08 -2.94
C ASN A 855 -18.36 18.62 -3.75
N PHE A 856 -18.27 18.74 -5.07
CA PHE A 856 -19.22 18.23 -6.04
C PHE A 856 -18.60 17.05 -6.80
N ASN A 857 -19.37 15.98 -6.97
CA ASN A 857 -18.97 14.81 -7.74
C ASN A 857 -20.09 14.44 -8.70
N PHE A 858 -19.74 14.28 -9.97
CA PHE A 858 -20.65 13.86 -11.04
C PHE A 858 -20.12 12.59 -11.68
N ARG A 859 -20.98 11.57 -11.80
CA ARG A 859 -20.67 10.29 -12.45
C ARG A 859 -21.56 10.09 -13.67
N PHE A 860 -20.96 9.63 -14.76
CA PHE A 860 -21.63 9.38 -16.03
C PHE A 860 -21.20 8.05 -16.64
N GLY A 861 -21.97 7.58 -17.61
CA GLY A 861 -21.68 6.38 -18.39
C GLY A 861 -22.78 5.32 -18.32
N LYS A 862 -22.74 4.37 -19.23
CA LYS A 862 -23.62 3.20 -19.22
C LYS A 862 -23.00 2.15 -18.30
N PHE A 863 -23.69 1.86 -17.22
CA PHE A 863 -23.30 0.84 -16.25
C PHE A 863 -23.81 -0.52 -16.74
N ASP A 864 -23.10 -1.13 -17.68
CA ASP A 864 -23.39 -2.50 -18.04
C ASP A 864 -22.49 -3.46 -17.29
N ALA A 865 -23.05 -4.54 -16.80
CA ALA A 865 -22.30 -5.49 -16.04
C ALA A 865 -21.41 -6.31 -16.97
N THR A 866 -20.20 -6.42 -16.61
CA THR A 866 -19.02 -6.92 -17.29
C THR A 866 -19.15 -8.20 -18.09
N LEU A 867 -18.81 -8.13 -19.40
CA LEU A 867 -18.55 -9.26 -20.27
C LEU A 867 -17.40 -10.16 -19.84
N PHE A 868 -16.47 -9.64 -19.07
CA PHE A 868 -15.32 -10.38 -18.59
C PHE A 868 -15.12 -10.08 -17.11
N LYS A 869 -15.66 -10.92 -16.24
CA LYS A 869 -15.09 -11.05 -14.90
C LYS A 869 -13.75 -11.73 -15.08
N ARG A 870 -12.70 -10.94 -15.25
CA ARG A 870 -11.38 -11.48 -15.17
C ARG A 870 -11.16 -12.10 -13.83
N LYS A 871 -10.61 -13.28 -13.83
CA LYS A 871 -9.85 -13.78 -12.70
C LYS A 871 -8.75 -12.78 -12.45
N ASN A 872 -8.84 -12.16 -11.31
CA ASN A 872 -8.18 -10.94 -10.99
C ASN A 872 -6.69 -10.92 -11.13
N ASN A 873 -6.21 -9.85 -11.66
CA ASN A 873 -4.96 -9.28 -11.17
C ASN A 873 -5.03 -9.15 -9.65
N LYS A 874 -4.07 -9.70 -8.96
CA LYS A 874 -3.85 -9.86 -7.53
C LYS A 874 -4.40 -8.84 -6.53
N ALA A 875 -4.80 -7.68 -6.96
CA ALA A 875 -5.42 -6.69 -6.11
C ALA A 875 -6.86 -7.04 -5.68
N ASP A 876 -7.46 -8.02 -6.32
CA ASP A 876 -8.86 -8.42 -6.06
C ASP A 876 -8.97 -9.75 -5.32
N GLN A 877 -8.00 -10.08 -4.57
CA GLN A 877 -8.00 -11.36 -3.94
C GLN A 877 -8.61 -11.36 -2.56
N GLY A 878 -9.81 -11.39 -2.68
CA GLY A 878 -10.73 -12.28 -1.98
C GLY A 878 -10.55 -13.79 -2.34
N GLY A 879 -9.47 -14.16 -3.02
CA GLY A 879 -9.22 -15.56 -3.41
C GLY A 879 -8.97 -16.52 -2.24
N GLY A 880 -8.91 -16.03 -1.03
CA GLY A 880 -8.99 -16.88 0.15
C GLY A 880 -10.40 -17.08 0.68
N MET A 881 -11.38 -16.22 0.31
CA MET A 881 -12.75 -16.41 0.77
C MET A 881 -13.55 -17.40 -0.09
N ASP A 882 -13.26 -17.51 -1.40
CA ASP A 882 -13.98 -18.46 -2.25
C ASP A 882 -13.63 -19.93 -1.94
N MET A 883 -12.47 -20.20 -1.34
CA MET A 883 -12.18 -21.54 -0.82
C MET A 883 -12.85 -21.83 0.55
N MET A 884 -13.38 -20.80 1.23
CA MET A 884 -14.03 -20.99 2.54
C MET A 884 -15.57 -21.03 2.46
N GLN A 885 -16.16 -20.77 1.30
CA GLN A 885 -17.63 -20.73 1.14
C GLN A 885 -18.24 -21.91 0.38
N GLN A 886 -17.47 -22.96 0.06
CA GLN A 886 -18.03 -24.21 -0.44
C GLN A 886 -17.96 -25.33 0.58
#